data_2b44e17255e817b2a34f6ad61a5e6d75
#
_entry.id   2b44e17255e817b2a34f6ad61a5e6d75
#
_cell.length_a   1.000
_cell.length_b   1.000
_cell.length_c   1.000
_cell.angle_alpha   90.00
_cell.angle_beta   90.00
_cell.angle_gamma   90.00
#
_symmetry.space_group_name_H-M   'P 1'
#
loop_
_entity.id
_entity.type
_entity.pdbx_description
1 polymer ?
#
loop_
_entity_poly.entity_id
_entity_poly.type
_entity_poly.pdbx_seq_one_letter_code
_entity_poly.pdbx_strand_id
1 'polypeptide(L)'
;MYAEFCSLVPYRRVALARAEEEQLKLVPTNDAGEPQIELLNAGFDQKTYLDNDSNPRWIAKPTVAYLWARTVSCKACRATVPLLKTRWLAKKDNKRVVLAMEPNPDRTGVVFSIDGKAEAQGGTSAQRREYDQRLGAGTMSRSGAACPRCGTIMTMEDIRLEARAGRLGAVMTAVVVDAPGGKEYRLPTAREIEAARDAGSELARTFADVPFGIPAEPTPKGGSGAARAFSVDGYGLNQWHRLFTQRQLLGLAGLLKATRRLPGELLAQGYPEVQAESIAALAATVVDRIADRGSALCSWTVGYDKIRNTFVRFALPMNWDFAETSVLADASGGYPGGVEWLARFVEHTASFAGDAPPARVELGSAACPLHGDFDLVVTDPPYYDAIPYSDLMDFFYVWLRRTLAGLSPALDRGFAAPLAPKWDHQANDGELIDDASRFGGDREASKRNYEAGMARAFAGCFAALRPQGRLVIVFAHKHPDAWETLVSAIVKAGFVVDGSWPIQTEREARTRSLSSAALSSSVWLVCRKRDPAVPAGWDAPVLKEMQACIVSRLRDFWDAGIRGPDFVWAATGPALEAYSQYPAVKKASETGAVMTVTEFLRHVRRIVVDFVVGRVLTLGGALASDSVGLDDVTTYYLLHRNDFGLKDAAAGACILYAVSCNLSERQLADQYEILCRGKAADAQAADERMAAGETGESGEEEETSGGGGTFRLRAWAQRKHRMLGADGDGGRTAPLIDQVHKLMHLWKGGDVIKVDAYLDARGLRRSAVFAQLLQALIELATQGDEERSLLESLSNHVRGRSTAAHDELPLARHDAPRT
;
A
#
# COMPACT_ATOMS: atom_id res chain seq x y z
N MET A 1 28.64 10.63 23.82
CA MET A 1 27.39 10.32 23.08
C MET A 1 26.22 11.20 23.54
N TYR A 2 25.86 11.25 24.84
CA TYR A 2 24.76 12.14 25.30
C TYR A 2 25.05 13.62 25.08
N ALA A 3 26.27 14.03 25.27
CA ALA A 3 26.74 15.40 25.08
C ALA A 3 26.57 15.94 23.64
N GLU A 4 26.69 15.07 22.65
CA GLU A 4 26.58 15.43 21.23
C GLU A 4 25.14 15.58 20.75
N PHE A 5 24.19 15.06 21.55
CA PHE A 5 22.76 15.07 21.23
C PHE A 5 21.92 16.01 22.10
N CYS A 6 22.53 16.92 22.82
CA CYS A 6 21.81 17.91 23.63
C CYS A 6 22.09 19.32 23.15
N SER A 7 21.03 20.11 23.03
CA SER A 7 21.14 21.56 22.87
C SER A 7 21.21 22.22 24.22
N LEU A 8 22.25 22.98 24.48
CA LEU A 8 22.42 23.69 25.72
C LEU A 8 21.89 25.15 25.60
N VAL A 9 21.01 25.53 26.50
CA VAL A 9 20.43 26.88 26.54
C VAL A 9 20.72 27.49 27.90
N PRO A 10 21.31 28.70 27.99
CA PRO A 10 21.55 29.38 29.26
C PRO A 10 20.21 29.69 29.92
N TYR A 11 20.10 29.35 31.21
CA TYR A 11 18.88 29.53 31.95
C TYR A 11 19.10 30.51 33.12
N ARG A 12 18.36 31.61 33.14
CA ARG A 12 18.67 32.68 34.08
C ARG A 12 18.09 32.55 35.49
N ARG A 13 17.03 31.80 35.75
CA ARG A 13 16.50 31.43 37.08
C ARG A 13 15.33 30.46 36.93
N VAL A 14 15.43 29.26 37.48
CA VAL A 14 14.24 28.39 37.73
C VAL A 14 14.24 28.09 39.21
N ALA A 15 13.05 28.16 39.84
CA ALA A 15 12.87 27.55 41.15
C ALA A 15 13.01 26.01 40.98
N LEU A 16 13.62 25.33 41.94
CA LEU A 16 13.88 23.88 41.95
C LEU A 16 12.63 23.09 41.61
N ALA A 17 11.47 23.45 42.19
CA ALA A 17 10.17 22.82 41.91
C ALA A 17 9.78 22.86 40.46
N ARG A 18 10.10 23.93 39.73
CA ARG A 18 9.77 24.04 38.30
C ARG A 18 10.69 23.19 37.41
N ALA A 19 11.95 23.00 37.79
CA ALA A 19 12.87 22.15 37.08
C ALA A 19 12.48 20.65 37.25
N GLU A 20 11.98 20.25 38.43
CA GLU A 20 11.45 18.93 38.69
C GLU A 20 10.12 18.67 37.96
N GLU A 21 9.20 19.65 37.95
CA GLU A 21 7.92 19.60 37.30
C GLU A 21 8.05 19.55 35.78
N GLU A 22 9.04 20.26 35.20
CA GLU A 22 9.31 20.28 33.76
C GLU A 22 10.34 19.21 33.35
N GLN A 23 10.79 18.33 34.23
CA GLN A 23 11.80 17.26 33.99
C GLN A 23 13.10 17.80 33.34
N LEU A 24 13.52 19.01 33.66
CA LEU A 24 14.68 19.63 33.02
C LEU A 24 15.99 19.09 33.59
N LYS A 25 16.91 18.68 32.70
CA LYS A 25 18.28 18.29 33.07
C LYS A 25 19.18 19.50 33.15
N LEU A 26 19.70 19.80 34.34
CA LEU A 26 20.64 20.87 34.56
C LEU A 26 22.08 20.39 34.32
N VAL A 27 22.91 21.26 33.73
CA VAL A 27 24.31 20.99 33.41
C VAL A 27 25.21 21.90 34.19
N PRO A 28 26.15 21.40 35.00
CA PRO A 28 27.12 22.22 35.67
C PRO A 28 28.13 22.86 34.71
N THR A 29 28.81 23.90 35.15
CA THR A 29 29.88 24.52 34.38
C THR A 29 31.23 24.30 35.08
N ASN A 30 32.33 24.35 34.29
CA ASN A 30 33.67 24.43 34.82
C ASN A 30 34.02 25.87 35.28
N ASP A 31 35.18 26.04 35.82
CA ASP A 31 35.66 27.37 36.30
C ASP A 31 35.74 28.42 35.20
N ALA A 32 35.80 28.02 33.92
CA ALA A 32 35.75 28.91 32.77
C ALA A 32 34.30 29.23 32.31
N GLY A 33 33.30 28.70 32.99
CA GLY A 33 31.87 28.90 32.65
C GLY A 33 31.39 28.02 31.48
N GLU A 34 32.15 27.02 31.05
CA GLU A 34 31.76 26.09 29.98
C GLU A 34 30.96 24.94 30.54
N PRO A 35 29.88 24.49 29.87
CA PRO A 35 29.07 23.37 30.31
C PRO A 35 29.82 22.04 30.35
N GLN A 36 29.82 21.38 31.51
CA GLN A 36 30.42 20.05 31.73
C GLN A 36 29.45 18.93 31.46
N ILE A 37 29.25 18.60 30.21
CA ILE A 37 28.21 17.63 29.73
C ILE A 37 28.55 16.20 30.16
N GLU A 38 29.83 15.89 30.35
CA GLU A 38 30.30 14.56 30.82
C GLU A 38 29.70 14.19 32.18
N LEU A 39 29.46 15.18 33.03
CA LEU A 39 28.89 14.96 34.36
C LEU A 39 27.41 14.49 34.32
N LEU A 40 26.67 14.73 33.26
CA LEU A 40 25.32 14.21 33.10
C LEU A 40 25.29 12.66 33.01
N ASN A 41 26.36 12.05 32.53
CA ASN A 41 26.50 10.62 32.41
C ASN A 41 27.08 9.96 33.71
N ALA A 42 27.64 10.73 34.63
CA ALA A 42 28.31 10.25 35.81
C ALA A 42 27.43 10.18 37.09
N GLY A 43 26.13 10.31 36.94
CA GLY A 43 25.23 10.31 38.12
C GLY A 43 25.35 11.61 38.94
N PHE A 44 25.55 12.74 38.29
CA PHE A 44 25.66 14.07 38.88
C PHE A 44 24.47 14.36 39.80
N ASP A 45 24.79 14.72 41.07
CA ASP A 45 23.79 15.13 42.06
C ASP A 45 23.26 16.54 41.79
N GLN A 46 22.20 16.57 41.00
CA GLN A 46 21.54 17.81 40.60
C GLN A 46 21.02 18.60 41.79
N LYS A 47 20.57 17.94 42.88
CA LYS A 47 20.00 18.62 44.03
C LYS A 47 21.06 19.41 44.77
N THR A 48 22.19 18.80 45.10
CA THR A 48 23.30 19.47 45.77
C THR A 48 23.86 20.62 44.95
N TYR A 49 23.93 20.50 43.63
CA TYR A 49 24.35 21.58 42.73
C TYR A 49 23.37 22.75 42.73
N LEU A 50 22.08 22.50 42.80
CA LEU A 50 21.03 23.53 42.81
C LEU A 50 20.84 24.24 44.15
N ASP A 51 21.26 23.63 45.24
CA ASP A 51 21.24 24.25 46.59
C ASP A 51 22.17 25.46 46.66
N ASN A 52 23.11 25.61 45.74
CA ASN A 52 23.96 26.79 45.65
C ASN A 52 23.45 27.71 44.50
N ASP A 53 22.84 28.83 44.91
CA ASP A 53 22.28 29.85 43.99
C ASP A 53 23.33 30.53 43.08
N SER A 54 24.60 30.50 43.43
CA SER A 54 25.69 31.07 42.62
C SER A 54 26.11 30.15 41.48
N ASN A 55 25.72 28.85 41.47
CA ASN A 55 26.10 27.96 40.42
C ASN A 55 25.42 28.32 39.09
N PRO A 56 26.19 28.41 37.97
CA PRO A 56 25.64 28.69 36.65
C PRO A 56 24.65 27.57 36.22
N ARG A 57 23.53 27.97 35.62
CA ARG A 57 22.45 27.04 35.29
C ARG A 57 22.24 26.99 33.78
N TRP A 58 22.36 25.81 33.23
CA TRP A 58 22.08 25.49 31.81
C TRP A 58 21.03 24.43 31.71
N ILE A 59 20.15 24.52 30.72
CA ILE A 59 19.15 23.49 30.43
C ILE A 59 19.59 22.74 29.20
N ALA A 60 19.61 21.42 29.30
CA ALA A 60 19.75 20.54 28.16
C ALA A 60 18.36 20.28 27.53
N LYS A 61 18.16 20.73 26.30
CA LYS A 61 17.01 20.35 25.48
C LYS A 61 17.40 19.14 24.62
N PRO A 62 16.86 17.92 24.88
CA PRO A 62 17.23 16.75 24.11
C PRO A 62 16.95 16.95 22.62
N THR A 63 17.89 16.57 21.79
CA THR A 63 17.70 16.54 20.35
C THR A 63 16.86 15.32 19.95
N VAL A 64 15.78 15.57 19.25
CA VAL A 64 14.88 14.54 18.72
C VAL A 64 15.35 14.07 17.35
N ALA A 65 15.63 15.03 16.45
CA ALA A 65 16.05 14.73 15.09
C ALA A 65 16.85 15.88 14.47
N TYR A 66 17.68 15.53 13.50
CA TYR A 66 18.34 16.44 12.58
C TYR A 66 17.67 16.32 11.21
N LEU A 67 17.27 17.46 10.64
CA LEU A 67 16.62 17.49 9.33
C LEU A 67 17.66 17.86 8.27
N TRP A 68 17.65 17.09 7.18
CA TRP A 68 18.65 17.17 6.14
C TRP A 68 17.99 17.38 4.77
N ALA A 69 18.68 18.04 3.88
CA ALA A 69 18.40 18.04 2.43
C ALA A 69 19.59 17.47 1.68
N ARG A 70 19.35 16.56 0.73
CA ARG A 70 20.39 16.14 -0.22
C ARG A 70 20.75 17.33 -1.09
N THR A 71 21.95 17.35 -1.66
CA THR A 71 22.42 18.47 -2.47
C THR A 71 23.05 17.99 -3.77
N VAL A 72 22.90 18.81 -4.82
CA VAL A 72 23.62 18.66 -6.09
C VAL A 72 24.21 20.00 -6.51
N SER A 73 25.26 19.97 -7.35
CA SER A 73 25.81 21.17 -7.96
C SER A 73 24.97 21.59 -9.18
N CYS A 74 24.56 22.84 -9.23
CA CYS A 74 23.83 23.38 -10.39
C CYS A 74 24.68 23.29 -11.67
N LYS A 75 24.10 22.72 -12.74
CA LYS A 75 24.81 22.56 -14.02
C LYS A 75 25.21 23.89 -14.67
N ALA A 76 24.47 24.97 -14.41
CA ALA A 76 24.73 26.28 -15.00
C ALA A 76 25.67 27.14 -14.15
N CYS A 77 25.38 27.35 -12.84
CA CYS A 77 26.10 28.29 -12.01
C CYS A 77 26.99 27.66 -10.95
N ARG A 78 27.03 26.34 -10.85
CA ARG A 78 27.80 25.54 -9.90
C ARG A 78 27.45 25.74 -8.43
N ALA A 79 26.44 26.52 -8.10
CA ALA A 79 25.98 26.68 -6.73
C ALA A 79 25.41 25.36 -6.20
N THR A 80 25.59 25.10 -4.91
CA THR A 80 25.01 23.95 -4.23
C THR A 80 23.50 24.14 -4.06
N VAL A 81 22.72 23.24 -4.65
CA VAL A 81 21.24 23.25 -4.64
C VAL A 81 20.76 22.23 -3.63
N PRO A 82 20.10 22.62 -2.54
CA PRO A 82 19.43 21.68 -1.63
C PRO A 82 18.16 21.14 -2.28
N LEU A 83 17.97 19.85 -2.21
CA LEU A 83 16.82 19.13 -2.78
C LEU A 83 15.72 19.00 -1.71
N LEU A 84 14.83 19.99 -1.65
CA LEU A 84 13.76 20.09 -0.68
C LEU A 84 12.41 19.92 -1.36
N LYS A 85 11.60 18.97 -0.91
CA LYS A 85 10.20 18.81 -1.31
C LYS A 85 9.32 19.88 -0.70
N THR A 86 9.57 20.17 0.57
CA THR A 86 8.85 21.19 1.32
C THR A 86 9.80 21.96 2.24
N ARG A 87 9.45 23.23 2.52
CA ARG A 87 10.11 24.05 3.52
C ARG A 87 9.37 24.06 4.88
N TRP A 88 8.20 23.38 4.96
CA TRP A 88 7.53 23.24 6.25
C TRP A 88 8.34 22.36 7.19
N LEU A 89 8.56 22.85 8.42
CA LEU A 89 9.12 22.08 9.53
C LEU A 89 8.00 21.61 10.47
N ALA A 90 6.99 22.48 10.71
CA ALA A 90 5.73 22.11 11.37
C ALA A 90 4.55 22.82 10.70
N LYS A 91 3.44 22.10 10.54
CA LYS A 91 2.20 22.64 9.98
C LYS A 91 1.01 22.08 10.75
N LYS A 92 0.71 22.73 11.89
CA LYS A 92 -0.44 22.44 12.75
C LYS A 92 -1.23 23.73 12.98
N ASP A 93 -2.46 23.63 13.43
CA ASP A 93 -3.32 24.80 13.67
C ASP A 93 -2.68 25.80 14.66
N ASN A 94 -2.01 25.28 15.68
CA ASN A 94 -1.36 26.08 16.73
C ASN A 94 0.15 26.28 16.53
N LYS A 95 0.73 25.73 15.47
CA LYS A 95 2.18 25.76 15.25
C LYS A 95 2.55 25.68 13.78
N ARG A 96 3.06 26.78 13.27
CA ARG A 96 3.44 26.92 11.87
C ARG A 96 4.89 27.40 11.79
N VAL A 97 5.79 26.50 11.35
CA VAL A 97 7.23 26.75 11.27
C VAL A 97 7.72 26.46 9.87
N VAL A 98 8.37 27.42 9.24
CA VAL A 98 8.86 27.33 7.87
C VAL A 98 10.37 27.57 7.82
N LEU A 99 11.09 26.78 7.05
CA LEU A 99 12.48 26.98 6.70
C LEU A 99 12.56 28.06 5.60
N ALA A 100 13.13 29.21 5.89
CA ALA A 100 13.45 30.20 4.88
C ALA A 100 14.82 29.88 4.26
N MET A 101 14.98 30.21 2.98
CA MET A 101 16.18 29.89 2.21
C MET A 101 16.47 31.04 1.23
N GLU A 102 17.68 31.59 1.32
CA GLU A 102 18.17 32.69 0.49
C GLU A 102 19.55 32.35 -0.08
N PRO A 103 19.90 32.84 -1.29
CA PRO A 103 21.26 32.71 -1.80
C PRO A 103 22.26 33.32 -0.83
N ASN A 104 23.36 32.59 -0.56
CA ASN A 104 24.42 33.14 0.29
C ASN A 104 25.19 34.30 -0.38
N PRO A 105 25.87 35.16 0.39
CA PRO A 105 26.56 36.36 -0.15
C PRO A 105 27.60 36.05 -1.22
N ASP A 106 28.33 34.94 -1.09
CA ASP A 106 29.34 34.48 -2.06
C ASP A 106 28.74 33.74 -3.26
N ARG A 107 27.42 33.53 -3.25
CA ARG A 107 26.65 32.90 -4.34
C ARG A 107 27.04 31.46 -4.66
N THR A 108 27.67 30.73 -3.72
CA THR A 108 28.07 29.32 -3.87
C THR A 108 26.98 28.35 -3.42
N GLY A 109 25.96 28.82 -2.70
CA GLY A 109 24.87 28.00 -2.16
C GLY A 109 23.77 28.86 -1.55
N VAL A 110 23.18 28.39 -0.44
CA VAL A 110 22.09 29.06 0.27
C VAL A 110 22.39 29.18 1.77
N VAL A 111 21.77 30.16 2.40
CA VAL A 111 21.69 30.34 3.85
C VAL A 111 20.27 30.01 4.28
N PHE A 112 20.15 29.26 5.36
CA PHE A 112 18.86 28.92 5.97
C PHE A 112 18.57 29.83 7.15
N SER A 113 17.28 30.16 7.32
CA SER A 113 16.73 30.75 8.54
C SER A 113 15.41 30.09 8.88
N ILE A 114 14.90 30.28 10.09
CA ILE A 114 13.66 29.64 10.54
C ILE A 114 12.66 30.72 10.94
N ASP A 115 11.52 30.73 10.24
CA ASP A 115 10.34 31.48 10.65
C ASP A 115 9.48 30.59 11.56
N GLY A 116 9.53 30.86 12.86
CA GLY A 116 8.82 30.10 13.90
C GLY A 116 7.35 30.49 14.07
N LYS A 117 6.86 31.50 13.36
CA LYS A 117 5.51 32.05 13.48
C LYS A 117 4.89 32.37 12.11
N ALA A 118 5.07 31.49 11.16
CA ALA A 118 4.52 31.67 9.81
C ALA A 118 3.00 31.92 9.86
N GLU A 119 2.55 33.03 9.31
CA GLU A 119 1.16 33.44 9.35
C GLU A 119 0.24 32.47 8.56
N ALA A 120 -1.00 32.31 9.05
CA ALA A 120 -2.04 31.62 8.33
C ALA A 120 -2.88 32.65 7.55
N GLN A 121 -3.07 32.41 6.26
CA GLN A 121 -3.93 33.28 5.45
C GLN A 121 -5.41 32.99 5.76
N GLY A 122 -6.23 34.04 5.89
CA GLY A 122 -7.68 33.94 5.91
C GLY A 122 -8.27 33.54 4.56
N GLY A 123 -9.60 33.33 4.49
CA GLY A 123 -10.30 33.03 3.26
C GLY A 123 -10.81 31.59 3.16
N THR A 124 -11.17 31.17 1.95
CA THR A 124 -11.69 29.82 1.67
C THR A 124 -10.62 28.74 1.88
N SER A 125 -11.03 27.49 2.05
CA SER A 125 -10.10 26.35 2.19
C SER A 125 -9.16 26.20 0.98
N ALA A 126 -9.61 26.59 -0.22
CA ALA A 126 -8.78 26.56 -1.43
C ALA A 126 -7.69 27.66 -1.38
N GLN A 127 -8.06 28.89 -1.00
CA GLN A 127 -7.10 30.00 -0.88
C GLN A 127 -6.04 29.73 0.21
N ARG A 128 -6.46 29.18 1.35
CA ARG A 128 -5.54 28.78 2.43
C ARG A 128 -4.56 27.70 1.96
N ARG A 129 -5.04 26.68 1.22
CA ARG A 129 -4.18 25.63 0.65
C ARG A 129 -3.17 26.20 -0.34
N GLU A 130 -3.59 27.03 -1.27
CA GLU A 130 -2.71 27.67 -2.25
C GLU A 130 -1.63 28.52 -1.61
N TYR A 131 -1.99 29.31 -0.59
CA TYR A 131 -1.04 30.10 0.20
C TYR A 131 -0.01 29.19 0.89
N ASP A 132 -0.46 28.16 1.60
CA ASP A 132 0.40 27.22 2.29
C ASP A 132 1.33 26.46 1.33
N GLN A 133 0.83 26.07 0.16
CA GLN A 133 1.63 25.44 -0.87
C GLN A 133 2.74 26.37 -1.37
N ARG A 134 2.41 27.63 -1.64
CA ARG A 134 3.39 28.65 -2.08
C ARG A 134 4.41 28.94 -1.00
N LEU A 135 3.97 29.13 0.28
CA LEU A 135 4.84 29.39 1.41
C LEU A 135 5.80 28.25 1.68
N GLY A 136 5.32 27.01 1.61
CA GLY A 136 6.09 25.80 1.87
C GLY A 136 6.78 25.20 0.64
N ALA A 137 6.72 25.83 -0.53
CA ALA A 137 7.33 25.29 -1.76
C ALA A 137 8.84 25.11 -1.58
N GLY A 138 9.33 23.89 -1.81
CA GLY A 138 10.75 23.55 -1.83
C GLY A 138 11.39 23.85 -3.18
N THR A 139 12.57 23.30 -3.41
CA THR A 139 13.29 23.40 -4.67
C THR A 139 12.86 22.32 -5.67
N MET A 140 12.33 21.20 -5.15
CA MET A 140 11.93 20.02 -5.95
C MET A 140 10.54 20.19 -6.55
N SER A 141 10.40 19.76 -7.80
CA SER A 141 9.14 19.65 -8.56
C SER A 141 9.13 18.35 -9.36
N ARG A 142 8.06 18.09 -10.11
CA ARG A 142 8.00 16.93 -11.06
C ARG A 142 9.06 17.02 -12.16
N SER A 143 9.44 18.22 -12.58
CA SER A 143 10.46 18.45 -13.63
C SER A 143 11.91 18.34 -13.11
N GLY A 144 12.13 18.29 -11.80
CA GLY A 144 13.45 18.30 -11.18
C GLY A 144 13.58 19.38 -10.13
N ALA A 145 14.81 19.83 -9.84
CA ALA A 145 15.13 20.84 -8.83
C ALA A 145 15.45 22.21 -9.45
N ALA A 146 14.77 23.26 -9.00
CA ALA A 146 15.09 24.64 -9.40
C ALA A 146 16.25 25.19 -8.56
N CYS A 147 17.27 25.70 -9.21
CA CYS A 147 18.39 26.35 -8.52
C CYS A 147 17.95 27.68 -7.89
N PRO A 148 18.07 27.86 -6.57
CA PRO A 148 17.67 29.10 -5.88
C PRO A 148 18.42 30.36 -6.34
N ARG A 149 19.62 30.18 -6.93
CA ARG A 149 20.45 31.28 -7.38
C ARG A 149 20.10 31.76 -8.79
N CYS A 150 20.00 30.85 -9.77
CA CYS A 150 19.86 31.21 -11.18
C CYS A 150 18.58 30.71 -11.86
N GLY A 151 17.70 30.02 -11.15
CA GLY A 151 16.44 29.49 -11.66
C GLY A 151 16.58 28.29 -12.61
N THR A 152 17.81 27.86 -12.94
CA THR A 152 18.02 26.70 -13.84
C THR A 152 17.44 25.43 -13.18
N ILE A 153 16.70 24.67 -13.98
CA ILE A 153 16.15 23.37 -13.54
C ILE A 153 17.18 22.28 -13.77
N MET A 154 17.58 21.60 -12.69
CA MET A 154 18.27 20.32 -12.71
C MET A 154 17.22 19.24 -12.92
N THR A 155 17.16 18.61 -14.09
CA THR A 155 16.20 17.55 -14.37
C THR A 155 16.46 16.31 -13.49
N MET A 156 15.48 15.41 -13.38
CA MET A 156 15.69 14.17 -12.61
C MET A 156 16.87 13.36 -13.16
N GLU A 157 17.10 13.39 -14.48
CA GLU A 157 18.26 12.71 -15.08
C GLU A 157 19.57 13.42 -14.73
N ASP A 158 19.62 14.76 -14.73
CA ASP A 158 20.82 15.49 -14.24
C ASP A 158 21.16 15.08 -12.81
N ILE A 159 20.13 14.96 -11.94
CA ILE A 159 20.29 14.55 -10.54
C ILE A 159 20.80 13.10 -10.44
N ARG A 160 20.25 12.18 -11.25
CA ARG A 160 20.73 10.78 -11.32
C ARG A 160 22.19 10.68 -11.76
N LEU A 161 22.57 11.45 -12.78
CA LEU A 161 23.96 11.49 -13.25
C LEU A 161 24.93 11.96 -12.17
N GLU A 162 24.59 13.06 -11.45
CA GLU A 162 25.39 13.55 -10.33
C GLU A 162 25.48 12.52 -9.20
N ALA A 163 24.35 11.87 -8.87
CA ALA A 163 24.25 10.89 -7.82
C ALA A 163 25.06 9.62 -8.13
N ARG A 164 24.94 9.06 -9.34
CA ARG A 164 25.73 7.89 -9.81
C ARG A 164 27.22 8.18 -9.86
N ALA A 165 27.58 9.43 -10.13
CA ALA A 165 28.97 9.88 -10.11
C ALA A 165 29.51 10.13 -8.69
N GLY A 166 28.73 9.85 -7.63
CA GLY A 166 29.14 10.03 -6.23
C GLY A 166 29.17 11.49 -5.77
N ARG A 167 28.53 12.40 -6.50
CA ARG A 167 28.51 13.83 -6.19
C ARG A 167 27.21 14.30 -5.51
N LEU A 168 26.36 13.37 -5.08
CA LEU A 168 25.21 13.67 -4.24
C LEU A 168 25.67 13.97 -2.81
N GLY A 169 25.52 15.22 -2.38
CA GLY A 169 25.86 15.67 -1.04
C GLY A 169 24.63 15.72 -0.13
N ALA A 170 24.82 16.25 1.09
CA ALA A 170 23.73 16.56 2.02
C ALA A 170 24.10 17.78 2.89
N VAL A 171 23.11 18.55 3.27
CA VAL A 171 23.23 19.69 4.18
C VAL A 171 22.21 19.58 5.30
N MET A 172 22.63 19.82 6.55
CA MET A 172 21.73 19.88 7.70
C MET A 172 20.97 21.21 7.66
N THR A 173 19.62 21.14 7.63
CA THR A 173 18.76 22.33 7.44
C THR A 173 18.18 22.83 8.76
N ALA A 174 17.83 21.94 9.67
CA ALA A 174 17.28 22.27 10.97
C ALA A 174 17.55 21.18 12.01
N VAL A 175 17.41 21.51 13.28
CA VAL A 175 17.46 20.60 14.42
C VAL A 175 16.14 20.69 15.17
N VAL A 176 15.58 19.52 15.48
CA VAL A 176 14.35 19.38 16.27
C VAL A 176 14.75 19.02 17.69
N VAL A 177 14.34 19.83 18.65
CA VAL A 177 14.60 19.58 20.07
C VAL A 177 13.30 19.43 20.84
N ASP A 178 13.33 18.67 21.91
CA ASP A 178 12.22 18.53 22.83
C ASP A 178 12.22 19.67 23.85
N ALA A 179 11.06 20.24 24.11
CA ALA A 179 10.88 21.33 25.04
C ALA A 179 9.54 21.19 25.77
N PRO A 180 9.35 21.82 26.94
CA PRO A 180 8.12 21.71 27.73
C PRO A 180 6.84 22.04 26.96
N GLY A 181 6.92 22.95 25.98
CA GLY A 181 5.80 23.32 25.11
C GLY A 181 5.65 22.47 23.84
N GLY A 182 6.37 21.37 23.72
CA GLY A 182 6.42 20.50 22.53
C GLY A 182 7.70 20.71 21.73
N LYS A 183 7.77 20.17 20.51
CA LYS A 183 8.99 20.24 19.69
C LYS A 183 9.34 21.67 19.31
N GLU A 184 10.60 22.07 19.41
CA GLU A 184 11.13 23.34 18.91
C GLU A 184 12.07 23.09 17.73
N TYR A 185 12.24 24.09 16.88
CA TYR A 185 13.08 24.03 15.68
C TYR A 185 14.12 25.14 15.73
N ARG A 186 15.37 24.78 15.46
CA ARG A 186 16.48 25.73 15.37
C ARG A 186 17.45 25.38 14.25
N LEU A 187 18.31 26.30 13.89
CA LEU A 187 19.41 26.00 12.98
C LEU A 187 20.47 25.12 13.66
N PRO A 188 21.19 24.29 12.88
CA PRO A 188 22.31 23.52 13.40
C PRO A 188 23.44 24.43 13.87
N THR A 189 24.15 24.01 14.93
CA THR A 189 25.38 24.64 15.38
C THR A 189 26.58 24.15 14.56
N ALA A 190 27.67 24.91 14.56
CA ALA A 190 28.93 24.50 13.91
C ALA A 190 29.42 23.14 14.43
N ARG A 191 29.35 22.92 15.76
CA ARG A 191 29.73 21.64 16.42
C ARG A 191 28.89 20.45 15.92
N GLU A 192 27.57 20.62 15.71
CA GLU A 192 26.71 19.53 15.20
C GLU A 192 27.02 19.17 13.75
N ILE A 193 27.36 20.18 12.93
CA ILE A 193 27.78 19.98 11.53
C ILE A 193 29.15 19.27 11.50
N GLU A 194 30.08 19.67 12.34
CA GLU A 194 31.43 19.10 12.46
C GLU A 194 31.33 17.65 12.95
N ALA A 195 30.62 17.37 14.03
CA ALA A 195 30.39 16.01 14.55
C ALA A 195 29.75 15.08 13.50
N ALA A 196 28.84 15.59 12.66
CA ALA A 196 28.26 14.80 11.57
C ALA A 196 29.27 14.50 10.46
N ARG A 197 30.23 15.42 10.20
CA ARG A 197 31.29 15.25 9.20
C ARG A 197 32.37 14.28 9.70
N ASP A 198 32.74 14.41 10.96
CA ASP A 198 33.86 13.65 11.57
C ASP A 198 33.46 12.20 11.87
N ALA A 199 32.15 11.92 11.97
CA ALA A 199 31.62 10.59 12.18
C ALA A 199 32.20 9.54 11.20
N GLY A 200 32.54 9.94 9.97
CA GLY A 200 33.11 9.06 8.96
C GLY A 200 34.47 8.49 9.31
N SER A 201 35.31 9.26 10.01
CA SER A 201 36.68 8.83 10.40
C SER A 201 36.64 7.68 11.42
N GLU A 202 35.57 7.54 12.19
CA GLU A 202 35.42 6.54 13.24
C GLU A 202 34.81 5.21 12.73
N LEU A 203 34.20 5.20 11.54
CA LEU A 203 33.44 4.04 11.04
C LEU A 203 34.36 2.79 10.90
N ALA A 204 35.51 2.93 10.28
CA ALA A 204 36.43 1.80 10.08
C ALA A 204 36.82 1.15 11.40
N ARG A 205 37.16 1.95 12.41
CA ARG A 205 37.47 1.48 13.76
C ARG A 205 36.29 0.84 14.45
N THR A 206 35.12 1.44 14.31
CA THR A 206 33.92 0.99 14.99
C THR A 206 33.44 -0.34 14.46
N PHE A 207 33.55 -0.58 13.14
CA PHE A 207 33.13 -1.83 12.51
C PHE A 207 34.22 -2.90 12.45
N ALA A 208 35.46 -2.65 12.91
CA ALA A 208 36.57 -3.60 12.83
C ALA A 208 36.31 -4.93 13.56
N ASP A 209 35.60 -4.88 14.67
CA ASP A 209 35.25 -6.04 15.51
C ASP A 209 33.79 -6.49 15.36
N VAL A 210 33.06 -5.92 14.39
CA VAL A 210 31.71 -6.33 14.07
C VAL A 210 31.75 -7.46 13.04
N PRO A 211 31.07 -8.60 13.24
CA PRO A 211 31.00 -9.65 12.24
C PRO A 211 30.58 -9.11 10.87
N PHE A 212 31.26 -9.51 9.82
CA PHE A 212 31.03 -9.06 8.43
C PHE A 212 31.26 -7.56 8.17
N GLY A 213 31.77 -6.79 9.12
CA GLY A 213 32.08 -5.36 8.97
C GLY A 213 30.88 -4.48 8.68
N ILE A 214 31.11 -3.35 7.98
CA ILE A 214 30.03 -2.44 7.55
C ILE A 214 29.11 -3.15 6.52
N PRO A 215 27.76 -2.88 6.50
CA PRO A 215 26.84 -3.49 5.53
C PRO A 215 27.13 -3.06 4.09
N ALA A 216 28.06 -3.72 3.43
CA ALA A 216 28.49 -3.44 2.06
C ALA A 216 27.78 -4.33 1.01
N GLU A 217 26.89 -5.20 1.43
CA GLU A 217 26.06 -6.01 0.55
C GLU A 217 25.23 -5.11 -0.37
N PRO A 218 24.94 -5.53 -1.62
CA PRO A 218 24.24 -4.70 -2.59
C PRO A 218 22.76 -4.49 -2.21
N THR A 219 22.25 -3.29 -2.49
CA THR A 219 20.81 -3.03 -2.45
C THR A 219 20.13 -3.63 -3.69
N PRO A 220 18.80 -3.93 -3.63
CA PRO A 220 18.07 -4.39 -4.78
C PRO A 220 18.13 -3.40 -5.95
N LYS A 221 18.30 -3.93 -7.16
CA LYS A 221 18.25 -3.12 -8.39
C LYS A 221 16.81 -2.76 -8.69
N GLY A 222 16.57 -1.50 -9.03
CA GLY A 222 15.30 -1.06 -9.56
C GLY A 222 15.00 -1.68 -10.93
N GLY A 223 13.74 -1.68 -11.34
CA GLY A 223 13.35 -2.27 -12.62
C GLY A 223 11.84 -2.30 -12.83
N SER A 224 11.40 -3.27 -13.64
CA SER A 224 9.98 -3.58 -13.89
C SER A 224 9.45 -4.63 -12.88
N GLY A 225 8.15 -4.87 -12.89
CA GLY A 225 7.53 -5.86 -12.00
C GLY A 225 7.65 -5.46 -10.53
N ALA A 226 7.93 -6.41 -9.65
CA ALA A 226 8.14 -6.16 -8.23
C ALA A 226 9.34 -5.25 -7.95
N ALA A 227 10.39 -5.31 -8.78
CA ALA A 227 11.58 -4.48 -8.67
C ALA A 227 11.33 -2.97 -8.84
N ARG A 228 10.18 -2.54 -9.39
CA ARG A 228 9.77 -1.12 -9.45
C ARG A 228 9.67 -0.44 -8.08
N ALA A 229 9.59 -1.22 -6.99
CA ALA A 229 9.57 -0.71 -5.62
C ALA A 229 10.91 -0.09 -5.18
N PHE A 230 11.99 -0.31 -5.94
CA PHE A 230 13.36 0.10 -5.57
C PHE A 230 13.87 1.18 -6.51
N SER A 231 14.10 2.38 -5.99
CA SER A 231 14.67 3.48 -6.79
C SER A 231 16.06 3.93 -6.31
N VAL A 232 16.50 3.52 -5.13
CA VAL A 232 17.74 3.98 -4.49
C VAL A 232 19.00 3.65 -5.27
N ASP A 233 19.09 2.48 -5.91
CA ASP A 233 20.23 2.06 -6.74
C ASP A 233 20.45 3.02 -7.91
N GLY A 234 19.37 3.51 -8.53
CA GLY A 234 19.40 4.49 -9.62
C GLY A 234 20.07 5.83 -9.25
N TYR A 235 20.24 6.11 -7.96
CA TYR A 235 20.94 7.27 -7.40
C TYR A 235 22.26 6.93 -6.71
N GLY A 236 22.87 5.79 -7.03
CA GLY A 236 24.18 5.40 -6.48
C GLY A 236 24.14 4.91 -5.04
N LEU A 237 22.96 4.73 -4.44
CA LEU A 237 22.80 4.12 -3.12
C LEU A 237 22.72 2.59 -3.28
N ASN A 238 23.77 2.00 -3.83
CA ASN A 238 23.83 0.61 -4.29
C ASN A 238 24.39 -0.38 -3.25
N GLN A 239 24.56 0.05 -2.01
CA GLN A 239 24.97 -0.76 -0.86
C GLN A 239 24.16 -0.35 0.37
N TRP A 240 23.84 -1.31 1.26
CA TRP A 240 22.95 -1.07 2.39
C TRP A 240 23.44 0.04 3.33
N HIS A 241 24.75 0.12 3.61
CA HIS A 241 25.29 1.19 4.46
C HIS A 241 25.08 2.60 3.86
N ARG A 242 24.96 2.73 2.53
CA ARG A 242 24.74 4.03 1.86
C ARG A 242 23.33 4.61 2.07
N LEU A 243 22.42 3.80 2.62
CA LEU A 243 21.11 4.27 3.03
C LEU A 243 21.12 5.04 4.36
N PHE A 244 22.27 5.16 5.01
CA PHE A 244 22.44 5.78 6.32
C PHE A 244 23.47 6.91 6.25
N THR A 245 23.32 7.91 7.14
CA THR A 245 24.43 8.85 7.39
C THR A 245 25.54 8.14 8.18
N GLN A 246 26.74 8.69 8.13
CA GLN A 246 27.87 8.15 8.89
C GLN A 246 27.58 8.09 10.39
N ARG A 247 26.89 9.11 10.92
CA ARG A 247 26.52 9.19 12.33
C ARG A 247 25.42 8.17 12.70
N GLN A 248 24.44 7.92 11.81
CA GLN A 248 23.46 6.85 11.97
C GLN A 248 24.14 5.47 12.03
N LEU A 249 25.14 5.23 11.18
CA LEU A 249 25.93 3.99 11.21
C LEU A 249 26.69 3.81 12.53
N LEU A 250 27.29 4.88 13.06
CA LEU A 250 27.95 4.81 14.37
C LEU A 250 26.97 4.49 15.50
N GLY A 251 25.80 5.12 15.49
CA GLY A 251 24.74 4.83 16.45
C GLY A 251 24.29 3.38 16.41
N LEU A 252 23.99 2.86 15.23
CA LEU A 252 23.61 1.46 15.02
C LEU A 252 24.72 0.48 15.44
N ALA A 253 25.97 0.76 15.08
CA ALA A 253 27.11 -0.07 15.48
C ALA A 253 27.29 -0.11 17.00
N GLY A 254 27.07 1.02 17.69
CA GLY A 254 27.10 1.10 19.15
C GLY A 254 26.03 0.22 19.81
N LEU A 255 24.77 0.29 19.31
CA LEU A 255 23.67 -0.53 19.79
C LEU A 255 23.89 -2.02 19.50
N LEU A 256 24.36 -2.36 18.29
CA LEU A 256 24.72 -3.70 17.88
C LEU A 256 25.80 -4.29 18.82
N LYS A 257 26.89 -3.56 19.07
CA LYS A 257 27.95 -4.00 19.99
C LYS A 257 27.45 -4.19 21.42
N ALA A 258 26.57 -3.30 21.91
CA ALA A 258 25.97 -3.43 23.23
C ALA A 258 25.09 -4.71 23.29
N THR A 259 24.27 -4.96 22.27
CA THR A 259 23.44 -6.18 22.19
C THR A 259 24.30 -7.44 22.14
N ARG A 260 25.42 -7.44 21.43
CA ARG A 260 26.34 -8.58 21.37
C ARG A 260 27.04 -8.90 22.70
N ARG A 261 27.23 -7.91 23.58
CA ARG A 261 27.79 -8.11 24.94
C ARG A 261 26.74 -8.62 25.92
N LEU A 262 25.48 -8.40 25.65
CA LEU A 262 24.37 -8.70 26.56
C LEU A 262 24.35 -10.15 27.08
N PRO A 263 24.56 -11.21 26.27
CA PRO A 263 24.59 -12.58 26.77
C PRO A 263 25.65 -12.80 27.84
N GLY A 264 26.88 -12.32 27.63
CA GLY A 264 27.96 -12.44 28.61
C GLY A 264 27.65 -11.70 29.92
N GLU A 265 27.06 -10.52 29.83
CA GLU A 265 26.64 -9.74 30.99
C GLU A 265 25.51 -10.43 31.78
N LEU A 266 24.53 -11.03 31.07
CA LEU A 266 23.44 -11.80 31.71
C LEU A 266 23.94 -13.09 32.36
N LEU A 267 24.83 -13.84 31.69
CA LEU A 267 25.46 -15.03 32.27
C LEU A 267 26.24 -14.68 33.54
N ALA A 268 26.98 -13.57 33.56
CA ALA A 268 27.68 -13.10 34.75
C ALA A 268 26.72 -12.72 35.90
N GLN A 269 25.47 -12.37 35.61
CA GLN A 269 24.41 -12.12 36.55
C GLN A 269 23.63 -13.40 36.98
N GLY A 270 24.02 -14.56 36.43
CA GLY A 270 23.41 -15.85 36.77
C GLY A 270 22.19 -16.26 35.97
N TYR A 271 21.92 -15.59 34.84
CA TYR A 271 20.85 -16.02 33.95
C TYR A 271 21.25 -17.32 33.21
N PRO A 272 20.30 -18.24 32.97
CA PRO A 272 20.54 -19.42 32.13
C PRO A 272 20.94 -19.04 30.70
N GLU A 273 21.80 -19.81 30.07
CA GLU A 273 22.32 -19.56 28.72
C GLU A 273 21.20 -19.37 27.69
N VAL A 274 20.18 -20.24 27.68
CA VAL A 274 19.01 -20.14 26.79
C VAL A 274 18.24 -18.84 26.97
N GLN A 275 18.12 -18.34 28.20
CA GLN A 275 17.46 -17.06 28.47
C GLN A 275 18.34 -15.89 28.01
N ALA A 276 19.64 -15.93 28.26
CA ALA A 276 20.56 -14.90 27.81
C ALA A 276 20.58 -14.79 26.27
N GLU A 277 20.60 -15.93 25.57
CA GLU A 277 20.50 -15.99 24.10
C GLU A 277 19.17 -15.41 23.61
N SER A 278 18.04 -15.82 24.22
CA SER A 278 16.71 -15.35 23.85
C SER A 278 16.54 -13.85 24.05
N ILE A 279 17.04 -13.29 25.14
CA ILE A 279 17.00 -11.85 25.42
C ILE A 279 17.86 -11.09 24.37
N ALA A 280 19.03 -11.62 24.03
CA ALA A 280 19.87 -10.99 23.00
C ALA A 280 19.23 -11.03 21.61
N ALA A 281 18.57 -12.14 21.26
CA ALA A 281 17.85 -12.27 20.00
C ALA A 281 16.68 -11.28 19.92
N LEU A 282 15.93 -11.12 21.00
CA LEU A 282 14.87 -10.12 21.10
C LEU A 282 15.43 -8.69 21.04
N ALA A 283 16.52 -8.40 21.75
CA ALA A 283 17.19 -7.09 21.71
C ALA A 283 17.73 -6.76 20.30
N ALA A 284 18.13 -7.75 19.51
CA ALA A 284 18.53 -7.55 18.12
C ALA A 284 17.37 -7.01 17.24
N THR A 285 16.14 -7.38 17.51
CA THR A 285 14.97 -6.83 16.80
C THR A 285 14.75 -5.35 17.11
N VAL A 286 15.22 -4.86 18.27
CA VAL A 286 15.22 -3.42 18.57
C VAL A 286 16.26 -2.70 17.71
N VAL A 287 17.42 -3.29 17.44
CA VAL A 287 18.42 -2.72 16.52
C VAL A 287 17.81 -2.55 15.13
N ASP A 288 17.10 -3.56 14.62
CA ASP A 288 16.37 -3.49 13.35
C ASP A 288 15.32 -2.40 13.32
N ARG A 289 14.54 -2.28 14.41
CA ARG A 289 13.56 -1.20 14.55
C ARG A 289 14.21 0.18 14.49
N ILE A 290 15.39 0.33 15.12
CA ILE A 290 16.13 1.60 15.07
C ILE A 290 16.70 1.84 13.66
N ALA A 291 17.16 0.82 12.97
CA ALA A 291 17.59 0.92 11.57
C ALA A 291 16.44 1.39 10.65
N ASP A 292 15.23 0.83 10.80
CA ASP A 292 14.04 1.25 10.05
C ASP A 292 13.65 2.71 10.33
N ARG A 293 13.87 3.21 11.55
CA ARG A 293 13.54 4.58 11.96
C ARG A 293 14.71 5.55 11.91
N GLY A 294 15.89 5.09 11.57
CA GLY A 294 17.16 5.84 11.58
C GLY A 294 17.90 5.75 10.26
N SER A 295 17.25 5.55 9.10
CA SER A 295 17.91 5.65 7.79
C SER A 295 17.79 7.05 7.18
N ALA A 296 18.62 7.35 6.19
CA ALA A 296 18.51 8.57 5.37
C ALA A 296 17.36 8.51 4.32
N LEU A 297 16.43 7.55 4.47
CA LEU A 297 15.16 7.47 3.77
C LEU A 297 13.97 7.84 4.67
N CYS A 298 14.18 8.01 5.97
CA CYS A 298 13.16 8.47 6.90
C CYS A 298 12.79 9.92 6.62
N SER A 299 11.51 10.29 6.79
CA SER A 299 11.04 11.65 6.59
C SER A 299 10.46 12.25 7.86
N TRP A 300 10.40 13.59 7.92
CA TRP A 300 9.76 14.32 9.00
C TRP A 300 8.31 14.60 8.68
N THR A 301 7.38 14.20 9.56
CA THR A 301 5.94 14.43 9.36
C THR A 301 5.53 15.74 9.98
N VAL A 302 5.39 16.79 9.16
CA VAL A 302 5.15 18.19 9.58
C VAL A 302 3.82 18.39 10.32
N GLY A 303 2.81 17.56 10.10
CA GLY A 303 1.51 17.63 10.78
C GLY A 303 1.49 16.97 12.15
N TYR A 304 2.47 16.11 12.46
CA TYR A 304 2.53 15.36 13.72
C TYR A 304 3.81 15.56 14.54
N ASP A 305 4.78 16.33 14.02
CA ASP A 305 6.12 16.51 14.62
C ASP A 305 6.78 15.18 15.01
N LYS A 306 6.76 14.20 14.12
CA LYS A 306 7.35 12.88 14.35
C LYS A 306 8.06 12.33 13.12
N ILE A 307 8.97 11.41 13.36
CA ILE A 307 9.66 10.71 12.30
C ILE A 307 8.73 9.69 11.64
N ARG A 308 8.88 9.55 10.35
CA ARG A 308 8.26 8.52 9.52
C ARG A 308 9.36 7.55 9.08
N ASN A 309 9.14 6.28 9.30
CA ASN A 309 10.14 5.22 9.10
C ASN A 309 10.46 4.96 7.62
N THR A 310 11.48 4.15 7.36
CA THR A 310 11.95 3.75 6.02
C THR A 310 10.84 3.04 5.26
N PHE A 311 10.23 2.03 5.87
CA PHE A 311 9.18 1.21 5.28
C PHE A 311 7.77 1.71 5.64
N VAL A 312 7.43 2.90 5.19
CA VAL A 312 6.03 3.37 5.21
C VAL A 312 5.17 2.55 4.25
N ARG A 313 5.79 2.03 3.22
CA ARG A 313 5.26 1.08 2.24
C ARG A 313 6.35 0.07 1.91
N PHE A 314 5.98 -1.04 1.27
CA PHE A 314 6.91 -2.08 0.84
C PHE A 314 7.74 -1.62 -0.37
N ALA A 315 8.59 -0.62 -0.16
CA ALA A 315 9.41 0.02 -1.18
C ALA A 315 10.60 0.75 -0.56
N LEU A 316 11.66 0.96 -1.35
CA LEU A 316 12.81 1.81 -1.02
C LEU A 316 12.88 2.98 -2.02
N PRO A 317 12.00 3.97 -1.89
CA PRO A 317 12.01 5.14 -2.73
C PRO A 317 13.13 6.09 -2.31
N MET A 318 13.72 6.82 -3.27
CA MET A 318 14.65 7.90 -2.97
C MET A 318 13.97 9.00 -2.17
N ASN A 319 14.57 9.42 -1.06
CA ASN A 319 14.12 10.56 -0.28
C ASN A 319 15.12 11.72 -0.38
N TRP A 320 14.62 12.92 -0.70
CA TRP A 320 15.44 14.11 -0.95
C TRP A 320 15.72 14.91 0.32
N ASP A 321 14.70 15.08 1.16
CA ASP A 321 14.75 15.68 2.47
C ASP A 321 14.44 14.62 3.52
N PHE A 322 15.39 14.32 4.37
CA PHE A 322 15.30 13.23 5.32
C PHE A 322 15.53 13.70 6.76
N ALA A 323 15.05 12.88 7.69
CA ALA A 323 15.22 13.10 9.11
C ALA A 323 16.14 12.03 9.72
N GLU A 324 17.16 12.48 10.43
CA GLU A 324 18.06 11.67 11.22
C GLU A 324 17.65 11.71 12.68
N THR A 325 17.08 10.62 13.19
CA THR A 325 16.64 10.53 14.59
C THR A 325 17.83 10.37 15.53
N SER A 326 17.79 11.08 16.67
CA SER A 326 18.70 10.75 17.76
C SER A 326 18.35 9.40 18.35
N VAL A 327 19.28 8.44 18.30
CA VAL A 327 19.06 7.07 18.84
C VAL A 327 18.81 7.05 20.35
N LEU A 328 19.23 8.08 21.06
CA LEU A 328 19.08 8.23 22.51
C LEU A 328 17.86 9.05 22.91
N ALA A 329 17.12 9.61 21.94
CA ALA A 329 15.93 10.41 22.25
C ALA A 329 14.82 9.53 22.82
N ASP A 330 14.10 10.06 23.81
CA ASP A 330 12.84 9.50 24.27
C ASP A 330 11.72 9.89 23.28
N ALA A 331 11.77 9.28 22.11
CA ALA A 331 10.87 9.55 21.01
C ALA A 331 10.64 8.28 20.19
N SER A 332 9.66 8.30 19.29
CA SER A 332 9.24 7.10 18.51
C SER A 332 10.34 6.45 17.66
N GLY A 333 11.46 7.12 17.42
CA GLY A 333 12.63 6.62 16.69
C GLY A 333 13.83 6.32 17.58
N GLY A 334 13.73 6.54 18.90
CA GLY A 334 14.84 6.31 19.84
C GLY A 334 14.84 4.90 20.42
N TYR A 335 16.01 4.50 20.95
CA TYR A 335 16.23 3.17 21.53
C TYR A 335 15.35 2.90 22.77
N PRO A 336 15.20 3.85 23.76
CA PRO A 336 14.35 3.62 24.91
C PRO A 336 12.92 3.23 24.54
N GLY A 337 12.30 3.95 23.63
CA GLY A 337 10.96 3.62 23.13
C GLY A 337 10.92 2.28 22.36
N GLY A 338 12.02 1.88 21.70
CA GLY A 338 12.15 0.57 21.06
C GLY A 338 12.13 -0.57 22.07
N VAL A 339 12.87 -0.44 23.17
CA VAL A 339 12.91 -1.42 24.27
C VAL A 339 11.56 -1.55 24.95
N GLU A 340 10.90 -0.42 25.24
CA GLU A 340 9.57 -0.43 25.83
C GLU A 340 8.54 -1.16 24.95
N TRP A 341 8.56 -0.94 23.65
CA TRP A 341 7.70 -1.66 22.72
C TRP A 341 7.96 -3.17 22.76
N LEU A 342 9.23 -3.57 22.79
CA LEU A 342 9.60 -4.98 22.91
C LEU A 342 9.08 -5.57 24.23
N ALA A 343 9.27 -4.90 25.35
CA ALA A 343 8.81 -5.36 26.66
C ALA A 343 7.28 -5.60 26.66
N ARG A 344 6.51 -4.63 26.17
CA ARG A 344 5.05 -4.74 26.00
C ARG A 344 4.65 -5.91 25.10
N PHE A 345 5.39 -6.15 24.01
CA PHE A 345 5.15 -7.30 23.13
C PHE A 345 5.38 -8.62 23.86
N VAL A 346 6.47 -8.74 24.62
CA VAL A 346 6.77 -9.95 25.42
C VAL A 346 5.70 -10.20 26.46
N GLU A 347 5.30 -9.18 27.21
CA GLU A 347 4.21 -9.27 28.21
C GLU A 347 2.90 -9.71 27.57
N HIS A 348 2.54 -9.11 26.43
CA HIS A 348 1.34 -9.46 25.69
C HIS A 348 1.38 -10.91 25.20
N THR A 349 2.50 -11.33 24.61
CA THR A 349 2.68 -12.70 24.12
C THR A 349 2.63 -13.71 25.28
N ALA A 350 3.28 -13.41 26.39
CA ALA A 350 3.25 -14.26 27.58
C ALA A 350 1.83 -14.46 28.14
N SER A 351 0.97 -13.42 28.04
CA SER A 351 -0.42 -13.52 28.47
C SER A 351 -1.27 -14.50 27.66
N PHE A 352 -0.90 -14.75 26.38
CA PHE A 352 -1.57 -15.72 25.51
C PHE A 352 -0.96 -17.12 25.58
N ALA A 353 0.35 -17.20 25.81
CA ALA A 353 1.05 -18.48 25.77
C ALA A 353 0.58 -19.42 26.87
N GLY A 354 0.29 -18.90 28.08
CA GLY A 354 -0.16 -19.70 29.21
C GLY A 354 0.71 -20.93 29.42
N ASP A 355 0.08 -22.10 29.60
CA ASP A 355 0.73 -23.41 29.73
C ASP A 355 0.92 -24.14 28.38
N ALA A 356 0.76 -23.46 27.23
CA ALA A 356 0.95 -24.08 25.94
C ALA A 356 2.41 -24.56 25.74
N PRO A 357 2.62 -25.74 25.16
CA PRO A 357 3.96 -26.22 24.87
C PRO A 357 4.66 -25.23 23.89
N PRO A 358 5.99 -25.04 24.00
CA PRO A 358 6.71 -24.15 23.14
C PRO A 358 6.58 -24.57 21.66
N ALA A 359 6.37 -23.58 20.80
CA ALA A 359 6.30 -23.81 19.35
C ALA A 359 7.66 -24.25 18.82
N ARG A 360 7.67 -25.24 17.92
CA ARG A 360 8.86 -25.58 17.15
C ARG A 360 8.95 -24.68 15.93
N VAL A 361 10.04 -23.92 15.83
CA VAL A 361 10.30 -22.99 14.72
C VAL A 361 11.45 -23.53 13.88
N GLU A 362 11.25 -23.63 12.59
CA GLU A 362 12.23 -24.09 11.63
C GLU A 362 12.36 -23.12 10.45
N LEU A 363 13.60 -22.84 10.03
CA LEU A 363 13.90 -22.10 8.80
C LEU A 363 14.08 -23.13 7.67
N GLY A 364 13.24 -23.05 6.65
CA GLY A 364 13.31 -23.95 5.52
C GLY A 364 12.50 -23.46 4.32
N SER A 365 12.72 -24.07 3.15
CA SER A 365 11.90 -23.81 1.97
C SER A 365 10.56 -24.55 2.09
N ALA A 366 9.47 -23.81 1.86
CA ALA A 366 8.12 -24.40 1.79
C ALA A 366 7.93 -25.33 0.57
N ALA A 367 8.79 -25.21 -0.44
CA ALA A 367 8.77 -26.07 -1.63
C ALA A 367 9.50 -27.42 -1.40
N CYS A 368 10.18 -27.57 -0.28
CA CYS A 368 10.78 -28.83 0.16
C CYS A 368 9.73 -29.74 0.84
N PRO A 369 9.99 -31.07 0.89
CA PRO A 369 9.10 -32.00 1.58
C PRO A 369 8.90 -31.57 3.04
N LEU A 370 7.64 -31.38 3.43
CA LEU A 370 7.25 -31.13 4.82
C LEU A 370 6.98 -32.46 5.49
N HIS A 371 7.68 -32.72 6.59
CA HIS A 371 7.53 -33.95 7.38
C HIS A 371 6.65 -33.68 8.60
N GLY A 372 5.63 -34.48 8.79
CA GLY A 372 4.73 -34.36 9.95
C GLY A 372 3.45 -35.14 9.74
N ASP A 373 2.61 -35.11 10.76
CA ASP A 373 1.26 -35.71 10.78
C ASP A 373 0.33 -34.69 11.45
N PHE A 374 -0.01 -33.66 10.69
CA PHE A 374 -0.73 -32.49 11.17
C PHE A 374 -2.25 -32.61 10.97
N ASP A 375 -3.02 -32.11 11.91
CA ASP A 375 -4.47 -31.95 11.79
C ASP A 375 -4.83 -30.71 10.97
N LEU A 376 -3.97 -29.66 11.07
CA LEU A 376 -4.18 -28.37 10.42
C LEU A 376 -2.85 -27.79 9.92
N VAL A 377 -2.84 -27.32 8.70
CA VAL A 377 -1.77 -26.50 8.14
C VAL A 377 -2.37 -25.14 7.74
N VAL A 378 -1.79 -24.04 8.22
CA VAL A 378 -2.20 -22.66 7.86
C VAL A 378 -1.05 -22.00 7.12
N THR A 379 -1.33 -21.43 5.96
CA THR A 379 -0.32 -20.79 5.10
C THR A 379 -0.74 -19.38 4.73
N ASP A 380 0.25 -18.47 4.70
CA ASP A 380 0.14 -17.13 4.13
C ASP A 380 1.21 -17.01 3.03
N PRO A 381 0.93 -17.51 1.81
CA PRO A 381 1.92 -17.59 0.74
C PRO A 381 2.20 -16.21 0.13
N PRO A 382 3.32 -16.05 -0.63
CA PRO A 382 3.59 -14.81 -1.36
C PRO A 382 2.45 -14.47 -2.31
N TYR A 383 1.99 -13.20 -2.28
CA TYR A 383 0.83 -12.74 -3.05
C TYR A 383 1.23 -12.37 -4.49
N TYR A 384 1.61 -13.38 -5.28
CA TYR A 384 1.93 -13.28 -6.69
C TYR A 384 3.03 -12.26 -6.99
N ASP A 385 2.73 -11.10 -7.65
CA ASP A 385 3.66 -10.02 -8.00
C ASP A 385 3.69 -8.85 -6.99
N ALA A 386 3.05 -9.01 -5.82
CA ALA A 386 2.71 -7.88 -4.98
C ALA A 386 3.92 -7.30 -4.21
N ILE A 387 4.75 -8.16 -3.60
CA ILE A 387 5.80 -7.74 -2.67
C ILE A 387 7.04 -8.63 -2.83
N PRO A 388 8.22 -8.05 -3.15
CA PRO A 388 9.49 -8.77 -3.16
C PRO A 388 10.04 -8.88 -1.73
N TYR A 389 9.53 -9.84 -0.96
CA TYR A 389 9.83 -9.96 0.47
C TYR A 389 11.32 -10.16 0.76
N SER A 390 12.01 -11.01 0.00
CA SER A 390 13.44 -11.27 0.23
C SER A 390 14.32 -10.04 -0.01
N ASP A 391 13.94 -9.18 -0.95
CA ASP A 391 14.66 -7.94 -1.23
C ASP A 391 14.45 -6.89 -0.15
N LEU A 392 13.23 -6.81 0.42
CA LEU A 392 12.91 -5.91 1.53
C LEU A 392 13.49 -6.42 2.85
N MET A 393 13.49 -7.75 3.05
CA MET A 393 14.03 -8.39 4.24
C MET A 393 15.54 -8.16 4.37
N ASP A 394 16.27 -8.05 3.28
CA ASP A 394 17.71 -7.82 3.29
C ASP A 394 18.12 -6.60 4.11
N PHE A 395 17.27 -5.55 4.13
CA PHE A 395 17.49 -4.36 4.96
C PHE A 395 17.64 -4.70 6.44
N PHE A 396 16.81 -5.61 6.95
CA PHE A 396 16.85 -6.07 8.35
C PHE A 396 17.90 -7.18 8.53
N TYR A 397 17.97 -8.10 7.59
CA TYR A 397 18.85 -9.26 7.63
C TYR A 397 20.33 -8.88 7.80
N VAL A 398 20.80 -7.84 7.12
CA VAL A 398 22.20 -7.40 7.23
C VAL A 398 22.57 -6.92 8.64
N TRP A 399 21.63 -6.37 9.39
CA TRP A 399 21.83 -5.97 10.78
C TRP A 399 21.69 -7.16 11.75
N LEU A 400 20.65 -7.99 11.60
CA LEU A 400 20.46 -9.21 12.40
C LEU A 400 21.67 -10.13 12.29
N ARG A 401 22.16 -10.36 11.07
CA ARG A 401 23.35 -11.16 10.79
C ARG A 401 24.57 -10.65 11.57
N ARG A 402 24.78 -9.34 11.60
CA ARG A 402 25.90 -8.70 12.32
C ARG A 402 25.71 -8.74 13.84
N THR A 403 24.48 -8.67 14.29
CA THR A 403 24.15 -8.67 15.73
C THR A 403 24.22 -10.07 16.32
N LEU A 404 23.74 -11.09 15.60
CA LEU A 404 23.51 -12.44 16.17
C LEU A 404 24.55 -13.50 15.75
N ALA A 405 25.31 -13.30 14.67
CA ALA A 405 26.32 -14.30 14.24
C ALA A 405 27.37 -14.57 15.33
N GLY A 406 27.65 -15.85 15.55
CA GLY A 406 28.61 -16.32 16.55
C GLY A 406 28.06 -16.37 17.98
N LEU A 407 26.75 -16.14 18.19
CA LEU A 407 26.13 -16.27 19.50
C LEU A 407 25.69 -17.72 19.76
N SER A 408 25.15 -18.41 18.77
CA SER A 408 24.85 -19.83 18.86
C SER A 408 24.87 -20.53 17.50
N PRO A 409 25.14 -21.86 17.44
CA PRO A 409 25.10 -22.62 16.19
C PRO A 409 23.71 -22.65 15.53
N ALA A 410 22.64 -22.47 16.29
CA ALA A 410 21.29 -22.43 15.78
C ALA A 410 21.05 -21.13 14.99
N LEU A 411 21.46 -20.00 15.52
CA LEU A 411 21.39 -18.69 14.87
C LEU A 411 22.31 -18.62 13.64
N ASP A 412 23.52 -19.16 13.76
CA ASP A 412 24.53 -19.12 12.68
C ASP A 412 24.05 -19.79 11.40
N ARG A 413 23.28 -20.89 11.51
CA ARG A 413 22.67 -21.54 10.34
C ARG A 413 21.74 -20.59 9.57
N GLY A 414 21.01 -19.72 10.26
CA GLY A 414 20.13 -18.72 9.67
C GLY A 414 20.87 -17.60 8.93
N PHE A 415 22.15 -17.36 9.29
CA PHE A 415 22.95 -16.24 8.79
C PHE A 415 24.15 -16.66 7.93
N ALA A 416 24.15 -17.89 7.41
CA ALA A 416 25.24 -18.40 6.58
C ALA A 416 25.40 -17.62 5.26
N ALA A 417 24.29 -17.29 4.61
CA ALA A 417 24.29 -16.50 3.38
C ALA A 417 24.45 -14.98 3.65
N PRO A 418 25.03 -14.21 2.71
CA PRO A 418 25.17 -12.75 2.87
C PRO A 418 23.86 -11.99 2.83
N LEU A 419 22.85 -12.48 2.09
CA LEU A 419 21.52 -11.90 1.91
C LEU A 419 20.45 -12.99 2.02
N ALA A 420 19.20 -12.59 2.19
CA ALA A 420 18.06 -13.48 2.18
C ALA A 420 17.97 -14.28 0.87
N PRO A 421 17.47 -15.54 0.88
CA PRO A 421 17.39 -16.37 -0.31
C PRO A 421 16.57 -15.70 -1.43
N LYS A 422 17.18 -15.59 -2.61
CA LYS A 422 16.52 -15.23 -3.86
C LYS A 422 16.21 -16.51 -4.64
N TRP A 423 15.53 -16.38 -5.78
CA TRP A 423 15.35 -17.54 -6.66
C TRP A 423 16.68 -18.02 -7.23
N ASP A 424 17.02 -19.27 -6.97
CA ASP A 424 18.17 -19.96 -7.52
C ASP A 424 17.70 -20.93 -8.62
N HIS A 425 18.07 -20.64 -9.88
CA HIS A 425 17.71 -21.47 -11.03
C HIS A 425 18.34 -22.84 -11.01
N GLN A 426 19.52 -23.02 -10.37
CA GLN A 426 20.20 -24.32 -10.29
C GLN A 426 19.58 -25.20 -9.21
N ALA A 427 19.32 -24.64 -8.05
CA ALA A 427 18.64 -25.33 -6.95
C ALA A 427 17.13 -25.49 -7.21
N ASN A 428 16.57 -24.73 -8.14
CA ASN A 428 15.14 -24.63 -8.40
C ASN A 428 14.34 -24.33 -7.11
N ASP A 429 14.88 -23.43 -6.30
CA ASP A 429 14.38 -23.05 -4.98
C ASP A 429 14.64 -21.58 -4.68
N GLY A 430 13.99 -21.04 -3.62
CA GLY A 430 14.14 -19.67 -3.18
C GLY A 430 12.77 -18.97 -3.06
N GLU A 431 12.77 -17.64 -3.07
CA GLU A 431 11.52 -16.88 -2.96
C GLU A 431 10.64 -17.08 -4.20
N LEU A 432 9.41 -17.55 -3.96
CA LEU A 432 8.38 -17.68 -4.98
C LEU A 432 7.64 -16.35 -5.18
N ILE A 433 7.97 -15.64 -6.26
CA ILE A 433 7.31 -14.41 -6.67
C ILE A 433 7.23 -14.36 -8.20
N ASP A 434 6.16 -13.79 -8.76
CA ASP A 434 6.09 -13.49 -10.18
C ASP A 434 6.82 -12.17 -10.47
N ASP A 435 8.13 -12.29 -10.74
CA ASP A 435 9.00 -11.18 -11.09
C ASP A 435 9.86 -11.55 -12.32
N ALA A 436 9.45 -11.06 -13.48
CA ALA A 436 10.12 -11.31 -14.74
C ALA A 436 11.60 -10.88 -14.74
N SER A 437 12.00 -9.91 -13.90
CA SER A 437 13.41 -9.48 -13.82
C SER A 437 14.35 -10.60 -13.37
N ARG A 438 13.84 -11.56 -12.61
CA ARG A 438 14.56 -12.76 -12.16
C ARG A 438 14.67 -13.84 -13.24
N PHE A 439 13.93 -13.67 -14.36
CA PHE A 439 13.87 -14.60 -15.50
C PHE A 439 14.31 -13.94 -16.81
N GLY A 440 15.21 -12.96 -16.75
CA GLY A 440 15.72 -12.27 -17.94
C GLY A 440 14.67 -11.45 -18.70
N GLY A 441 13.57 -11.10 -18.06
CA GLY A 441 12.43 -10.35 -18.63
C GLY A 441 11.30 -11.25 -19.16
N ASP A 442 11.45 -12.58 -19.10
CA ASP A 442 10.42 -13.54 -19.54
C ASP A 442 9.31 -13.68 -18.49
N ARG A 443 8.16 -13.05 -18.75
CA ARG A 443 6.98 -13.07 -17.87
C ARG A 443 6.33 -14.45 -17.78
N GLU A 444 6.29 -15.20 -18.89
CA GLU A 444 5.68 -16.52 -18.92
C GLU A 444 6.52 -17.55 -18.14
N ALA A 445 7.84 -17.47 -18.24
CA ALA A 445 8.74 -18.28 -17.42
C ALA A 445 8.57 -17.99 -15.93
N SER A 446 8.47 -16.72 -15.55
CA SER A 446 8.23 -16.27 -14.17
C SER A 446 6.91 -16.82 -13.62
N LYS A 447 5.80 -16.65 -14.37
CA LYS A 447 4.47 -17.16 -13.98
C LYS A 447 4.46 -18.68 -13.81
N ARG A 448 5.04 -19.41 -14.78
CA ARG A 448 5.14 -20.89 -14.69
C ARG A 448 5.95 -21.34 -13.48
N ASN A 449 7.03 -20.64 -13.17
CA ASN A 449 7.85 -20.95 -12.00
C ASN A 449 7.10 -20.74 -10.68
N TYR A 450 6.39 -19.61 -10.55
CA TYR A 450 5.56 -19.33 -9.38
C TYR A 450 4.49 -20.44 -9.21
N GLU A 451 3.74 -20.78 -10.26
CA GLU A 451 2.71 -21.83 -10.23
C GLU A 451 3.28 -23.19 -9.83
N ALA A 452 4.40 -23.58 -10.46
CA ALA A 452 5.05 -24.88 -10.17
C ALA A 452 5.60 -24.94 -8.74
N GLY A 453 6.19 -23.85 -8.26
CA GLY A 453 6.70 -23.75 -6.89
C GLY A 453 5.59 -23.83 -5.85
N MET A 454 4.48 -23.09 -6.08
CA MET A 454 3.31 -23.14 -5.21
C MET A 454 2.68 -24.56 -5.19
N ALA A 455 2.60 -25.21 -6.35
CA ALA A 455 2.11 -26.59 -6.41
C ALA A 455 3.00 -27.57 -5.61
N ARG A 456 4.35 -27.40 -5.63
CA ARG A 456 5.26 -28.19 -4.79
C ARG A 456 5.03 -27.92 -3.29
N ALA A 457 4.89 -26.66 -2.89
CA ALA A 457 4.64 -26.30 -1.50
C ALA A 457 3.32 -26.92 -0.99
N PHE A 458 2.25 -26.82 -1.77
CA PHE A 458 0.98 -27.44 -1.41
C PHE A 458 1.03 -28.96 -1.43
N ALA A 459 1.81 -29.57 -2.32
CA ALA A 459 2.02 -31.03 -2.30
C ALA A 459 2.75 -31.47 -1.02
N GLY A 460 3.71 -30.68 -0.51
CA GLY A 460 4.32 -30.88 0.80
C GLY A 460 3.29 -30.83 1.94
N CYS A 461 2.43 -29.81 1.92
CA CYS A 461 1.32 -29.70 2.87
C CYS A 461 0.36 -30.89 2.78
N PHE A 462 0.06 -31.36 1.55
CA PHE A 462 -0.77 -32.55 1.35
C PHE A 462 -0.16 -33.79 1.98
N ALA A 463 1.13 -34.02 1.78
CA ALA A 463 1.83 -35.18 2.36
C ALA A 463 1.83 -35.15 3.89
N ALA A 464 2.05 -33.97 4.49
CA ALA A 464 2.18 -33.79 5.94
C ALA A 464 0.85 -33.73 6.71
N LEU A 465 -0.29 -33.57 6.02
CA LEU A 465 -1.60 -33.56 6.64
C LEU A 465 -2.13 -34.98 6.87
N ARG A 466 -2.86 -35.20 7.96
CA ARG A 466 -3.69 -36.39 8.17
C ARG A 466 -4.80 -36.49 7.11
N PRO A 467 -5.40 -37.67 6.89
CA PRO A 467 -6.49 -37.85 5.92
C PRO A 467 -7.66 -36.89 6.15
N GLN A 468 -7.98 -36.59 7.39
CA GLN A 468 -9.08 -35.68 7.78
C GLN A 468 -8.58 -34.24 8.01
N GLY A 469 -7.28 -33.98 7.88
CA GLY A 469 -6.66 -32.67 8.11
C GLY A 469 -7.14 -31.60 7.12
N ARG A 470 -6.92 -30.35 7.50
CA ARG A 470 -7.31 -29.19 6.69
C ARG A 470 -6.10 -28.33 6.35
N LEU A 471 -6.07 -27.85 5.11
CA LEU A 471 -5.16 -26.78 4.70
C LEU A 471 -5.97 -25.47 4.64
N VAL A 472 -5.47 -24.43 5.31
CA VAL A 472 -6.02 -23.07 5.23
C VAL A 472 -5.00 -22.19 4.54
N ILE A 473 -5.44 -21.50 3.49
CA ILE A 473 -4.59 -20.62 2.69
C ILE A 473 -5.14 -19.19 2.80
N VAL A 474 -4.35 -18.27 3.30
CA VAL A 474 -4.67 -16.84 3.33
C VAL A 474 -4.15 -16.21 2.04
N PHE A 475 -5.00 -15.52 1.30
CA PHE A 475 -4.59 -14.90 0.04
C PHE A 475 -5.38 -13.65 -0.26
N ALA A 476 -4.70 -12.63 -0.83
CA ALA A 476 -5.32 -11.40 -1.30
C ALA A 476 -4.61 -10.90 -2.55
N HIS A 477 -5.34 -10.78 -3.65
CA HIS A 477 -4.80 -10.18 -4.87
C HIS A 477 -5.89 -9.54 -5.72
N LYS A 478 -5.57 -8.40 -6.36
CA LYS A 478 -6.53 -7.64 -7.18
C LYS A 478 -6.75 -8.21 -8.59
N HIS A 479 -5.73 -8.92 -9.13
CA HIS A 479 -5.79 -9.49 -10.47
C HIS A 479 -6.35 -10.91 -10.47
N PRO A 480 -7.28 -11.22 -11.35
CA PRO A 480 -7.82 -12.59 -11.51
C PRO A 480 -6.74 -13.63 -11.80
N ASP A 481 -5.71 -13.31 -12.57
CA ASP A 481 -4.62 -14.23 -12.94
C ASP A 481 -3.89 -14.82 -11.73
N ALA A 482 -3.70 -14.01 -10.67
CA ALA A 482 -3.09 -14.49 -9.43
C ALA A 482 -3.93 -15.57 -8.75
N TRP A 483 -5.26 -15.39 -8.76
CA TRP A 483 -6.22 -16.38 -8.24
C TRP A 483 -6.25 -17.65 -9.07
N GLU A 484 -6.22 -17.51 -10.39
CA GLU A 484 -6.20 -18.64 -11.33
C GLU A 484 -4.95 -19.49 -11.12
N THR A 485 -3.80 -18.84 -10.95
CA THR A 485 -2.53 -19.51 -10.69
C THR A 485 -2.53 -20.22 -9.33
N LEU A 486 -3.03 -19.57 -8.28
CA LEU A 486 -3.14 -20.16 -6.94
C LEU A 486 -4.06 -21.40 -6.95
N VAL A 487 -5.26 -21.27 -7.52
CA VAL A 487 -6.24 -22.38 -7.59
C VAL A 487 -5.71 -23.53 -8.42
N SER A 488 -5.04 -23.27 -9.54
CA SER A 488 -4.37 -24.29 -10.34
C SER A 488 -3.36 -25.09 -9.50
N ALA A 489 -2.55 -24.41 -8.70
CA ALA A 489 -1.58 -25.04 -7.80
C ALA A 489 -2.26 -25.90 -6.72
N ILE A 490 -3.36 -25.43 -6.11
CA ILE A 490 -4.15 -26.18 -5.12
C ILE A 490 -4.71 -27.46 -5.71
N VAL A 491 -5.33 -27.39 -6.89
CA VAL A 491 -5.94 -28.55 -7.57
C VAL A 491 -4.88 -29.55 -8.00
N LYS A 492 -3.74 -29.08 -8.52
CA LYS A 492 -2.59 -29.94 -8.90
C LYS A 492 -2.01 -30.66 -7.70
N ALA A 493 -1.97 -30.03 -6.53
CA ALA A 493 -1.51 -30.66 -5.30
C ALA A 493 -2.47 -31.69 -4.70
N GLY A 494 -3.67 -31.84 -5.24
CA GLY A 494 -4.64 -32.87 -4.80
C GLY A 494 -5.63 -32.38 -3.74
N PHE A 495 -5.81 -31.08 -3.57
CA PHE A 495 -6.79 -30.52 -2.66
C PHE A 495 -8.14 -30.22 -3.32
N VAL A 496 -9.18 -30.24 -2.50
CA VAL A 496 -10.52 -29.71 -2.79
C VAL A 496 -10.70 -28.46 -1.92
N VAL A 497 -11.16 -27.37 -2.52
CA VAL A 497 -11.54 -26.14 -1.79
C VAL A 497 -12.91 -26.38 -1.17
N ASP A 498 -12.97 -26.46 0.15
CA ASP A 498 -14.16 -26.80 0.95
C ASP A 498 -14.94 -25.55 1.37
N GLY A 499 -14.29 -24.40 1.40
CA GLY A 499 -14.90 -23.12 1.72
C GLY A 499 -13.99 -21.92 1.50
N SER A 500 -14.59 -20.74 1.39
CA SER A 500 -13.88 -19.47 1.33
C SER A 500 -14.52 -18.44 2.22
N TRP A 501 -13.71 -17.68 2.96
CA TRP A 501 -14.14 -16.70 3.95
C TRP A 501 -13.41 -15.38 3.72
N PRO A 502 -14.07 -14.33 3.22
CA PRO A 502 -13.48 -13.00 3.20
C PRO A 502 -13.40 -12.47 4.64
N ILE A 503 -12.20 -12.12 5.08
CA ILE A 503 -11.92 -11.57 6.42
C ILE A 503 -11.30 -10.20 6.25
N GLN A 504 -11.88 -9.18 6.88
CA GLN A 504 -11.34 -7.84 6.86
C GLN A 504 -10.06 -7.77 7.69
N THR A 505 -8.91 -7.76 7.02
CA THR A 505 -7.58 -7.72 7.63
C THR A 505 -6.94 -6.34 7.55
N GLU A 506 -7.44 -5.45 6.71
CA GLU A 506 -6.86 -4.13 6.48
C GLU A 506 -7.58 -3.04 7.27
N ARG A 507 -6.80 -2.06 7.76
CA ARG A 507 -7.36 -0.88 8.46
C ARG A 507 -8.01 0.05 7.43
N GLU A 508 -9.21 0.55 7.71
CA GLU A 508 -9.94 1.53 6.87
C GLU A 508 -9.15 2.82 6.63
N ALA A 509 -8.32 3.24 7.58
CA ALA A 509 -7.51 4.46 7.53
C ALA A 509 -6.19 4.31 6.75
N ARG A 510 -5.95 3.19 6.05
CA ARG A 510 -4.72 3.01 5.28
C ARG A 510 -4.74 3.92 4.05
N THR A 511 -3.75 4.80 3.91
CA THR A 511 -3.58 5.73 2.76
C THR A 511 -3.69 5.01 1.41
N ARG A 512 -3.34 3.73 1.37
CA ARG A 512 -3.41 2.87 0.19
C ARG A 512 -4.83 2.40 -0.13
N SER A 513 -5.73 2.28 0.86
CA SER A 513 -7.15 1.95 0.63
C SER A 513 -7.92 3.15 0.06
N LEU A 514 -7.45 4.37 0.34
CA LEU A 514 -8.04 5.61 -0.17
C LEU A 514 -7.55 5.98 -1.58
N SER A 515 -6.35 5.53 -1.98
CA SER A 515 -5.70 5.95 -3.24
C SER A 515 -5.34 4.80 -4.20
N SER A 516 -5.44 3.55 -3.78
CA SER A 516 -5.17 2.39 -4.63
C SER A 516 -6.20 1.29 -4.39
N ALA A 517 -6.34 0.42 -5.38
CA ALA A 517 -7.18 -0.77 -5.41
C ALA A 517 -6.80 -1.85 -4.38
N ALA A 518 -6.37 -1.48 -3.18
CA ALA A 518 -6.14 -2.46 -2.13
C ALA A 518 -7.48 -3.08 -1.75
N LEU A 519 -7.57 -4.40 -1.77
CA LEU A 519 -8.68 -5.13 -1.20
C LEU A 519 -8.71 -4.83 0.30
N SER A 520 -9.90 -4.61 0.86
CA SER A 520 -10.07 -4.39 2.31
C SER A 520 -10.03 -5.70 3.08
N SER A 521 -10.22 -6.82 2.39
CA SER A 521 -10.25 -8.17 2.96
C SER A 521 -9.22 -9.08 2.32
N SER A 522 -8.72 -10.06 3.07
CA SER A 522 -8.09 -11.27 2.56
C SER A 522 -9.10 -12.42 2.53
N VAL A 523 -8.92 -13.34 1.59
CA VAL A 523 -9.77 -14.52 1.47
C VAL A 523 -9.05 -15.72 2.07
N TRP A 524 -9.72 -16.40 2.97
CA TRP A 524 -9.23 -17.62 3.62
C TRP A 524 -9.87 -18.80 2.94
N LEU A 525 -9.07 -19.57 2.18
CA LEU A 525 -9.50 -20.80 1.53
C LEU A 525 -9.27 -21.98 2.47
N VAL A 526 -10.32 -22.71 2.78
CA VAL A 526 -10.24 -23.96 3.55
C VAL A 526 -10.26 -25.12 2.58
N CYS A 527 -9.27 -26.00 2.66
CA CYS A 527 -9.09 -27.09 1.72
C CYS A 527 -9.00 -28.45 2.47
N ARG A 528 -9.56 -29.51 1.86
CA ARG A 528 -9.44 -30.91 2.29
C ARG A 528 -8.72 -31.73 1.24
N LYS A 529 -8.20 -32.88 1.63
CA LYS A 529 -7.63 -33.83 0.68
C LYS A 529 -8.70 -34.36 -0.26
N ARG A 530 -8.37 -34.41 -1.56
CA ARG A 530 -9.22 -35.08 -2.57
C ARG A 530 -9.03 -36.62 -2.48
N ASP A 531 -10.13 -37.34 -2.61
CA ASP A 531 -10.06 -38.77 -2.74
C ASP A 531 -9.34 -39.15 -4.09
N PRO A 532 -8.24 -39.88 -4.04
CA PRO A 532 -7.51 -40.27 -5.24
C PRO A 532 -8.30 -41.18 -6.18
N ALA A 533 -9.37 -41.83 -5.72
CA ALA A 533 -10.24 -42.67 -6.52
C ALA A 533 -11.22 -41.91 -7.43
N VAL A 534 -11.37 -40.58 -7.22
CA VAL A 534 -12.30 -39.77 -8.02
C VAL A 534 -11.80 -39.65 -9.47
N PRO A 535 -12.60 -40.07 -10.48
CA PRO A 535 -12.23 -39.94 -11.88
C PRO A 535 -12.30 -38.49 -12.36
N ALA A 536 -11.75 -38.20 -13.55
CA ALA A 536 -11.92 -36.89 -14.17
C ALA A 536 -13.42 -36.61 -14.44
N GLY A 537 -13.85 -35.39 -14.13
CA GLY A 537 -15.20 -34.90 -14.36
C GLY A 537 -15.42 -34.44 -15.82
N TRP A 538 -16.69 -34.17 -16.15
CA TRP A 538 -17.09 -33.57 -17.42
C TRP A 538 -17.62 -32.13 -17.18
N ASP A 539 -17.41 -31.24 -18.13
CA ASP A 539 -17.74 -29.80 -18.02
C ASP A 539 -19.23 -29.55 -17.70
N ALA A 540 -20.15 -30.16 -18.42
CA ALA A 540 -21.58 -29.90 -18.25
C ALA A 540 -22.10 -30.27 -16.84
N PRO A 541 -21.85 -31.51 -16.29
CA PRO A 541 -22.19 -31.81 -14.91
C PRO A 541 -21.54 -30.89 -13.86
N VAL A 542 -20.24 -30.60 -14.03
CA VAL A 542 -19.48 -29.74 -13.09
C VAL A 542 -20.04 -28.32 -13.10
N LEU A 543 -20.32 -27.73 -14.25
CA LEU A 543 -20.91 -26.39 -14.35
C LEU A 543 -22.33 -26.36 -13.78
N LYS A 544 -23.13 -27.42 -13.93
CA LYS A 544 -24.46 -27.53 -13.35
C LYS A 544 -24.40 -27.58 -11.80
N GLU A 545 -23.50 -28.40 -11.26
CA GLU A 545 -23.28 -28.53 -9.82
C GLU A 545 -22.78 -27.17 -9.23
N MET A 546 -21.81 -26.57 -9.88
CA MET A 546 -21.32 -25.23 -9.54
C MET A 546 -22.46 -24.21 -9.48
N GLN A 547 -23.31 -24.17 -10.50
CA GLN A 547 -24.42 -23.23 -10.56
C GLN A 547 -25.41 -23.44 -9.39
N ALA A 548 -25.72 -24.67 -9.04
CA ALA A 548 -26.60 -25.01 -7.93
C ALA A 548 -25.99 -24.56 -6.58
N CYS A 549 -24.70 -24.87 -6.35
CA CYS A 549 -23.99 -24.48 -5.15
C CYS A 549 -23.89 -22.96 -5.00
N ILE A 550 -23.50 -22.24 -6.07
CA ILE A 550 -23.33 -20.79 -6.04
C ILE A 550 -24.65 -20.08 -5.74
N VAL A 551 -25.74 -20.40 -6.48
CA VAL A 551 -27.02 -19.68 -6.35
C VAL A 551 -27.58 -19.74 -4.93
N SER A 552 -27.40 -20.85 -4.22
CA SER A 552 -27.79 -20.96 -2.80
C SER A 552 -26.95 -20.03 -1.93
N ARG A 553 -25.62 -20.08 -2.06
CA ARG A 553 -24.69 -19.30 -1.23
C ARG A 553 -24.69 -17.81 -1.53
N LEU A 554 -24.95 -17.41 -2.77
CA LEU A 554 -25.05 -16.00 -3.14
C LEU A 554 -26.17 -15.29 -2.38
N ARG A 555 -27.28 -15.96 -2.10
CA ARG A 555 -28.34 -15.39 -1.28
C ARG A 555 -27.90 -15.16 0.15
N ASP A 556 -27.27 -16.18 0.76
CA ASP A 556 -26.77 -16.11 2.13
C ASP A 556 -25.74 -14.96 2.29
N PHE A 557 -24.81 -14.80 1.36
CA PHE A 557 -23.82 -13.73 1.35
C PHE A 557 -24.44 -12.34 1.16
N TRP A 558 -25.43 -12.24 0.27
CA TRP A 558 -26.16 -10.99 0.05
C TRP A 558 -26.93 -10.57 1.30
N ASP A 559 -27.63 -11.50 1.93
CA ASP A 559 -28.42 -11.26 3.13
C ASP A 559 -27.53 -10.96 4.35
N ALA A 560 -26.32 -11.50 4.39
CA ALA A 560 -25.27 -11.17 5.36
C ALA A 560 -24.62 -9.79 5.12
N GLY A 561 -24.99 -9.07 4.06
CA GLY A 561 -24.52 -7.72 3.79
C GLY A 561 -23.18 -7.65 3.04
N ILE A 562 -22.64 -8.76 2.55
CA ILE A 562 -21.43 -8.76 1.71
C ILE A 562 -21.77 -8.13 0.35
N ARG A 563 -20.97 -7.16 -0.08
CA ARG A 563 -21.20 -6.36 -1.29
C ARG A 563 -19.86 -6.12 -2.02
N GLY A 564 -19.96 -5.59 -3.22
CA GLY A 564 -18.81 -5.16 -3.99
C GLY A 564 -17.86 -6.27 -4.41
N PRO A 565 -16.57 -6.01 -4.53
CA PRO A 565 -15.56 -7.00 -4.90
C PRO A 565 -15.51 -8.21 -3.97
N ASP A 566 -15.74 -8.00 -2.66
CA ASP A 566 -15.74 -9.07 -1.66
C ASP A 566 -16.85 -10.10 -1.91
N PHE A 567 -17.98 -9.67 -2.49
CA PHE A 567 -19.07 -10.56 -2.89
C PHE A 567 -18.65 -11.53 -4.01
N VAL A 568 -17.90 -11.03 -5.01
CA VAL A 568 -17.37 -11.87 -6.09
C VAL A 568 -16.41 -12.93 -5.55
N TRP A 569 -15.53 -12.53 -4.62
CA TRP A 569 -14.57 -13.47 -4.05
C TRP A 569 -15.18 -14.46 -3.06
N ALA A 570 -16.16 -14.04 -2.26
CA ALA A 570 -16.92 -14.95 -1.39
C ALA A 570 -17.62 -16.03 -2.19
N ALA A 571 -18.19 -15.68 -3.34
CA ALA A 571 -18.87 -16.62 -4.23
C ALA A 571 -17.92 -17.61 -4.91
N THR A 572 -16.64 -17.28 -5.03
CA THR A 572 -15.64 -18.12 -5.70
C THR A 572 -15.41 -19.44 -4.96
N GLY A 573 -15.46 -19.45 -3.61
CA GLY A 573 -15.20 -20.64 -2.82
C GLY A 573 -16.16 -21.80 -3.08
N PRO A 574 -17.48 -21.60 -2.93
CA PRO A 574 -18.47 -22.64 -3.24
C PRO A 574 -18.39 -23.15 -4.69
N ALA A 575 -18.01 -22.27 -5.63
CA ALA A 575 -17.77 -22.66 -6.99
C ALA A 575 -16.56 -23.58 -7.14
N LEU A 576 -15.46 -23.20 -6.46
CA LEU A 576 -14.22 -23.98 -6.52
C LEU A 576 -14.38 -25.37 -5.91
N GLU A 577 -15.30 -25.56 -4.95
CA GLU A 577 -15.62 -26.88 -4.42
C GLU A 577 -16.02 -27.83 -5.56
N ALA A 578 -16.99 -27.45 -6.40
CA ALA A 578 -17.48 -28.27 -7.51
C ALA A 578 -16.37 -28.60 -8.53
N TYR A 579 -15.47 -27.64 -8.83
CA TYR A 579 -14.37 -27.85 -9.78
C TYR A 579 -13.25 -28.70 -9.20
N SER A 580 -12.81 -28.41 -7.97
CA SER A 580 -11.64 -29.01 -7.34
C SER A 580 -11.87 -30.45 -6.84
N GLN A 581 -13.13 -30.92 -6.77
CA GLN A 581 -13.45 -32.33 -6.50
C GLN A 581 -12.82 -33.26 -7.51
N TYR A 582 -12.62 -32.80 -8.74
CA TYR A 582 -12.08 -33.57 -9.84
C TYR A 582 -10.60 -33.26 -10.10
N PRO A 583 -9.75 -34.26 -10.43
CA PRO A 583 -8.36 -34.04 -10.81
C PRO A 583 -8.23 -33.25 -12.11
N ALA A 584 -9.20 -33.36 -13.01
CA ALA A 584 -9.34 -32.61 -14.25
C ALA A 584 -10.81 -32.60 -14.68
N VAL A 585 -11.23 -31.57 -15.39
CA VAL A 585 -12.58 -31.45 -15.98
C VAL A 585 -12.47 -31.49 -17.50
N LYS A 586 -12.97 -32.55 -18.14
CA LYS A 586 -12.91 -32.75 -19.58
C LYS A 586 -14.00 -31.94 -20.27
N LYS A 587 -13.72 -31.40 -21.47
CA LYS A 587 -14.69 -30.72 -22.30
C LYS A 587 -15.40 -31.71 -23.21
N ALA A 588 -16.73 -31.67 -23.22
CA ALA A 588 -17.53 -32.50 -24.11
C ALA A 588 -17.44 -32.04 -25.59
N SER A 589 -17.17 -30.75 -25.81
CA SER A 589 -17.08 -30.15 -27.14
C SER A 589 -15.77 -30.43 -27.89
N GLU A 590 -14.70 -30.82 -27.19
CA GLU A 590 -13.37 -30.99 -27.76
C GLU A 590 -12.71 -32.25 -27.21
N THR A 591 -12.44 -33.24 -28.06
CA THR A 591 -11.83 -34.50 -27.66
C THR A 591 -10.42 -34.30 -27.11
N GLY A 592 -10.23 -34.64 -25.81
CA GLY A 592 -8.95 -34.55 -25.12
C GLY A 592 -8.67 -33.18 -24.46
N ALA A 593 -9.51 -32.17 -24.67
CA ALA A 593 -9.37 -30.88 -24.03
C ALA A 593 -9.87 -30.90 -22.58
N VAL A 594 -9.18 -30.14 -21.71
CA VAL A 594 -9.52 -29.97 -20.31
C VAL A 594 -9.91 -28.52 -20.08
N MET A 595 -10.98 -28.30 -19.32
CA MET A 595 -11.37 -26.95 -18.88
C MET A 595 -10.32 -26.40 -17.91
N THR A 596 -9.77 -25.24 -18.23
CA THR A 596 -8.80 -24.57 -17.38
C THR A 596 -9.49 -23.88 -16.20
N VAL A 597 -8.73 -23.60 -15.13
CA VAL A 597 -9.22 -22.80 -13.99
C VAL A 597 -9.70 -21.42 -14.45
N THR A 598 -8.99 -20.81 -15.40
CA THR A 598 -9.35 -19.51 -16.02
C THR A 598 -10.75 -19.55 -16.65
N GLU A 599 -11.02 -20.57 -17.48
CA GLU A 599 -12.32 -20.74 -18.12
C GLU A 599 -13.42 -20.98 -17.08
N PHE A 600 -13.15 -21.83 -16.09
CA PHE A 600 -14.08 -22.09 -15.01
C PHE A 600 -14.43 -20.83 -14.20
N LEU A 601 -13.44 -20.08 -13.74
CA LEU A 601 -13.65 -18.83 -12.99
C LEU A 601 -14.35 -17.75 -13.81
N ARG A 602 -14.24 -17.77 -15.14
CA ARG A 602 -15.03 -16.90 -16.01
C ARG A 602 -16.52 -17.22 -15.92
N HIS A 603 -16.91 -18.48 -15.90
CA HIS A 603 -18.30 -18.88 -15.68
C HIS A 603 -18.80 -18.47 -14.30
N VAL A 604 -17.98 -18.65 -13.25
CA VAL A 604 -18.31 -18.22 -11.88
C VAL A 604 -18.60 -16.73 -11.84
N ARG A 605 -17.68 -15.92 -12.35
CA ARG A 605 -17.82 -14.45 -12.38
C ARG A 605 -19.10 -14.03 -13.11
N ARG A 606 -19.44 -14.69 -14.21
CA ARG A 606 -20.68 -14.40 -14.95
C ARG A 606 -21.92 -14.66 -14.13
N ILE A 607 -22.01 -15.81 -13.45
CA ILE A 607 -23.16 -16.14 -12.57
C ILE A 607 -23.31 -15.12 -11.45
N VAL A 608 -22.20 -14.72 -10.83
CA VAL A 608 -22.21 -13.69 -9.76
C VAL A 608 -22.72 -12.37 -10.28
N VAL A 609 -22.24 -11.92 -11.43
CA VAL A 609 -22.67 -10.69 -12.09
C VAL A 609 -24.17 -10.74 -12.43
N ASP A 610 -24.62 -11.82 -13.05
CA ASP A 610 -26.04 -12.02 -13.42
C ASP A 610 -26.94 -12.01 -12.17
N PHE A 611 -26.47 -12.59 -11.05
CA PHE A 611 -27.19 -12.54 -9.77
C PHE A 611 -27.30 -11.11 -9.23
N VAL A 612 -26.20 -10.37 -9.16
CA VAL A 612 -26.19 -9.00 -8.63
C VAL A 612 -27.05 -8.08 -9.49
N VAL A 613 -26.90 -8.16 -10.81
CA VAL A 613 -27.70 -7.37 -11.76
C VAL A 613 -29.18 -7.74 -11.66
N GLY A 614 -29.53 -9.02 -11.57
CA GLY A 614 -30.88 -9.46 -11.34
C GLY A 614 -31.50 -8.88 -10.06
N ARG A 615 -30.72 -8.80 -8.96
CA ARG A 615 -31.14 -8.15 -7.72
C ARG A 615 -31.31 -6.64 -7.87
N VAL A 616 -30.42 -5.98 -8.58
CA VAL A 616 -30.50 -4.52 -8.85
C VAL A 616 -31.71 -4.22 -9.73
N LEU A 617 -32.02 -5.05 -10.70
CA LEU A 617 -33.16 -4.85 -11.62
C LEU A 617 -34.51 -5.14 -10.97
N THR A 618 -34.59 -6.04 -9.98
CA THR A 618 -35.85 -6.48 -9.37
C THR A 618 -36.16 -5.85 -8.03
N LEU A 619 -35.16 -5.16 -7.41
CA LEU A 619 -35.30 -4.47 -6.10
C LEU A 619 -36.14 -5.23 -5.07
N GLY A 620 -35.79 -6.51 -4.82
CA GLY A 620 -36.46 -7.33 -3.81
C GLY A 620 -37.64 -8.14 -4.28
N GLY A 621 -38.01 -8.10 -5.56
CA GLY A 621 -38.99 -9.00 -6.17
C GLY A 621 -38.40 -10.39 -6.44
N ALA A 622 -39.26 -11.41 -6.63
CA ALA A 622 -38.86 -12.79 -6.89
C ALA A 622 -37.86 -12.87 -8.04
N LEU A 623 -36.82 -13.71 -7.88
CA LEU A 623 -35.84 -13.98 -8.92
C LEU A 623 -36.54 -14.41 -10.20
N ALA A 624 -36.41 -13.60 -11.25
CA ALA A 624 -36.65 -14.08 -12.59
C ALA A 624 -35.59 -15.17 -12.88
N SER A 625 -36.01 -16.40 -13.11
CA SER A 625 -35.14 -17.54 -13.37
C SER A 625 -34.43 -17.49 -14.72
N ASP A 626 -34.73 -16.47 -15.54
CA ASP A 626 -34.15 -16.29 -16.86
C ASP A 626 -33.18 -15.12 -16.84
N SER A 627 -31.93 -15.36 -17.29
CA SER A 627 -30.89 -14.39 -17.49
C SER A 627 -31.43 -13.18 -18.25
N VAL A 628 -31.47 -12.02 -17.59
CA VAL A 628 -31.79 -10.76 -18.25
C VAL A 628 -30.68 -10.50 -19.26
N GLY A 629 -30.99 -10.54 -20.56
CA GLY A 629 -30.02 -10.38 -21.65
C GLY A 629 -29.49 -8.96 -21.79
N LEU A 630 -28.85 -8.43 -20.76
CA LEU A 630 -28.13 -7.17 -20.80
C LEU A 630 -26.79 -7.33 -21.49
N ASP A 631 -26.36 -6.32 -22.23
CA ASP A 631 -24.99 -6.24 -22.74
C ASP A 631 -23.98 -6.00 -21.61
N ASP A 632 -22.73 -6.41 -21.83
CA ASP A 632 -21.64 -6.38 -20.86
C ASP A 632 -21.35 -4.94 -20.35
N VAL A 633 -21.50 -3.91 -21.20
CA VAL A 633 -21.26 -2.50 -20.84
C VAL A 633 -22.34 -1.96 -19.91
N THR A 634 -23.60 -2.25 -20.20
CA THR A 634 -24.74 -1.89 -19.35
C THR A 634 -24.69 -2.62 -18.02
N THR A 635 -24.29 -3.88 -18.05
CA THR A 635 -24.07 -4.72 -16.87
C THR A 635 -22.99 -4.09 -15.95
N TYR A 636 -21.84 -3.72 -16.52
CA TYR A 636 -20.79 -3.03 -15.78
C TYR A 636 -21.28 -1.71 -15.17
N TYR A 637 -22.02 -0.91 -15.95
CA TYR A 637 -22.55 0.36 -15.47
C TYR A 637 -23.46 0.19 -14.24
N LEU A 638 -24.34 -0.79 -14.26
CA LEU A 638 -25.25 -1.07 -13.14
C LEU A 638 -24.51 -1.54 -11.89
N LEU A 639 -23.52 -2.45 -12.04
CA LEU A 639 -22.68 -2.91 -10.92
C LEU A 639 -21.95 -1.74 -10.26
N HIS A 640 -21.28 -0.94 -11.07
CA HIS A 640 -20.53 0.21 -10.57
C HIS A 640 -21.46 1.25 -9.92
N ARG A 641 -22.60 1.52 -10.57
CA ARG A 641 -23.58 2.49 -10.09
C ARG A 641 -24.22 2.08 -8.76
N ASN A 642 -24.49 0.79 -8.60
CA ASN A 642 -25.05 0.23 -7.36
C ASN A 642 -24.11 0.37 -6.17
N ASP A 643 -22.82 0.03 -6.36
CA ASP A 643 -21.87 -0.05 -5.24
C ASP A 643 -21.18 1.28 -4.93
N PHE A 644 -20.91 2.10 -5.95
CA PHE A 644 -20.13 3.34 -5.81
C PHE A 644 -20.87 4.61 -6.23
N GLY A 645 -22.04 4.48 -6.86
CA GLY A 645 -22.78 5.61 -7.40
C GLY A 645 -22.00 6.34 -8.51
N LEU A 646 -21.91 7.66 -8.40
CA LEU A 646 -21.06 8.52 -9.26
C LEU A 646 -19.81 9.01 -8.53
N LYS A 647 -19.46 8.41 -7.40
CA LYS A 647 -18.27 8.72 -6.61
C LYS A 647 -17.05 7.99 -7.17
N ASP A 648 -15.88 8.40 -6.71
CA ASP A 648 -14.63 7.72 -7.03
C ASP A 648 -14.61 6.32 -6.41
N ALA A 649 -14.35 5.31 -7.23
CA ALA A 649 -14.22 3.91 -6.85
C ALA A 649 -12.76 3.45 -6.99
N ALA A 650 -12.34 2.49 -6.17
CA ALA A 650 -11.01 1.91 -6.22
C ALA A 650 -10.78 1.20 -7.57
N ALA A 651 -9.62 1.43 -8.20
CA ALA A 651 -9.30 0.88 -9.52
C ALA A 651 -9.42 -0.65 -9.58
N GLY A 652 -9.05 -1.38 -8.51
CA GLY A 652 -9.17 -2.84 -8.48
C GLY A 652 -10.59 -3.34 -8.50
N ALA A 653 -11.53 -2.65 -7.84
CA ALA A 653 -12.95 -2.97 -7.93
C ALA A 653 -13.45 -2.77 -9.37
N CYS A 654 -13.06 -1.66 -10.00
CA CYS A 654 -13.41 -1.36 -11.37
C CYS A 654 -12.83 -2.38 -12.36
N ILE A 655 -11.58 -2.80 -12.18
CA ILE A 655 -10.92 -3.83 -12.99
C ILE A 655 -11.63 -5.18 -12.81
N LEU A 656 -11.93 -5.58 -11.57
CA LEU A 656 -12.63 -6.84 -11.30
C LEU A 656 -13.99 -6.88 -12.00
N TYR A 657 -14.76 -5.79 -11.90
CA TYR A 657 -16.07 -5.70 -12.57
C TYR A 657 -15.93 -5.67 -14.09
N ALA A 658 -14.95 -4.96 -14.64
CA ALA A 658 -14.69 -4.93 -16.07
C ALA A 658 -14.38 -6.35 -16.59
N VAL A 659 -13.44 -7.05 -15.96
CA VAL A 659 -13.09 -8.45 -16.34
C VAL A 659 -14.27 -9.41 -16.15
N SER A 660 -15.10 -9.20 -15.11
CA SER A 660 -16.31 -9.99 -14.87
C SER A 660 -17.36 -9.79 -15.96
N CYS A 661 -17.35 -8.65 -16.65
CA CYS A 661 -18.18 -8.33 -17.80
C CYS A 661 -17.47 -8.50 -19.15
N ASN A 662 -16.35 -9.24 -19.21
CA ASN A 662 -15.53 -9.45 -20.43
C ASN A 662 -15.00 -8.15 -21.07
N LEU A 663 -14.78 -7.12 -20.27
CA LEU A 663 -14.31 -5.80 -20.68
C LEU A 663 -12.98 -5.47 -19.98
N SER A 664 -12.27 -4.49 -20.51
CA SER A 664 -11.15 -3.84 -19.83
C SER A 664 -11.53 -2.41 -19.42
N GLU A 665 -10.84 -1.88 -18.38
CA GLU A 665 -11.00 -0.49 -17.97
C GLU A 665 -10.67 0.51 -19.09
N ARG A 666 -9.73 0.14 -19.98
CA ARG A 666 -9.37 0.93 -21.18
C ARG A 666 -10.53 0.98 -22.17
N GLN A 667 -11.18 -0.14 -22.47
CA GLN A 667 -12.37 -0.15 -23.34
C GLN A 667 -13.50 0.71 -22.74
N LEU A 668 -13.73 0.61 -21.42
CA LEU A 668 -14.75 1.39 -20.73
C LEU A 668 -14.43 2.91 -20.71
N ALA A 669 -13.15 3.28 -20.64
CA ALA A 669 -12.72 4.67 -20.63
C ALA A 669 -12.65 5.28 -22.04
N ASP A 670 -12.01 4.59 -23.00
CA ASP A 670 -11.63 5.14 -24.29
C ASP A 670 -12.65 4.83 -25.40
N GLN A 671 -13.24 3.63 -25.39
CA GLN A 671 -14.19 3.20 -26.44
C GLN A 671 -15.64 3.57 -26.07
N TYR A 672 -16.04 3.29 -24.81
CA TYR A 672 -17.41 3.52 -24.38
C TYR A 672 -17.61 4.84 -23.62
N GLU A 673 -16.55 5.52 -23.28
CA GLU A 673 -16.54 6.76 -22.48
C GLU A 673 -17.40 6.71 -21.22
N ILE A 674 -17.50 5.53 -20.59
CA ILE A 674 -18.26 5.32 -19.35
C ILE A 674 -17.44 5.68 -18.12
N LEU A 675 -16.14 5.35 -18.13
CA LEU A 675 -15.22 5.63 -17.04
C LEU A 675 -14.39 6.91 -17.30
N CYS A 676 -14.06 7.60 -16.20
CA CYS A 676 -13.00 8.58 -16.19
C CYS A 676 -12.13 8.38 -14.93
N ARG A 677 -10.86 8.80 -15.01
CA ARG A 677 -9.99 8.83 -13.83
C ARG A 677 -10.52 9.86 -12.85
N GLY A 678 -10.62 9.50 -11.57
CA GLY A 678 -11.13 10.36 -10.52
C GLY A 678 -10.20 11.54 -10.24
N LYS A 679 -10.76 12.75 -10.17
CA LYS A 679 -9.99 13.99 -9.90
C LYS A 679 -9.67 14.20 -8.40
N ALA A 680 -10.44 13.61 -7.51
CA ALA A 680 -10.35 13.87 -6.07
C ALA A 680 -9.19 13.13 -5.39
N ALA A 681 -8.82 11.95 -5.86
CA ALA A 681 -7.67 11.22 -5.33
C ALA A 681 -6.33 11.87 -5.70
N ASP A 682 -6.24 12.56 -6.85
CA ASP A 682 -5.02 13.26 -7.25
C ASP A 682 -4.78 14.55 -6.45
N ALA A 683 -5.83 15.27 -6.03
CA ALA A 683 -5.67 16.51 -5.26
C ALA A 683 -5.51 16.23 -3.76
N GLN A 684 -6.28 15.33 -3.19
CA GLN A 684 -6.21 15.01 -1.76
C GLN A 684 -5.05 14.07 -1.44
N ALA A 685 -4.76 13.11 -2.31
CA ALA A 685 -3.56 12.28 -2.22
C ALA A 685 -2.28 13.03 -2.65
N ALA A 686 -2.35 14.07 -3.49
CA ALA A 686 -1.23 14.96 -3.75
C ALA A 686 -1.00 15.94 -2.59
N ASP A 687 -2.04 16.44 -1.92
CA ASP A 687 -1.93 17.24 -0.71
C ASP A 687 -1.44 16.39 0.49
N GLU A 688 -1.96 15.18 0.65
CA GLU A 688 -1.47 14.22 1.65
C GLU A 688 -0.09 13.65 1.26
N ARG A 689 0.21 13.46 -0.03
CA ARG A 689 1.54 13.10 -0.55
C ARG A 689 2.53 14.25 -0.44
N MET A 690 2.12 15.51 -0.65
CA MET A 690 2.95 16.68 -0.40
C MET A 690 3.11 16.94 1.10
N ALA A 691 2.06 16.85 1.89
CA ALA A 691 2.13 16.96 3.34
C ALA A 691 2.86 15.78 3.99
N ALA A 692 2.84 14.60 3.35
CA ALA A 692 3.55 13.40 3.75
C ALA A 692 4.96 13.27 3.13
N GLY A 693 5.39 14.21 2.28
CA GLY A 693 6.65 14.10 1.56
C GLY A 693 6.63 13.07 0.42
N GLU A 694 5.46 12.65 -0.05
CA GLU A 694 5.33 11.71 -1.16
C GLU A 694 5.16 12.45 -2.49
N THR A 695 6.26 12.87 -3.10
CA THR A 695 6.26 13.04 -4.55
C THR A 695 6.55 11.66 -5.15
N GLY A 696 5.52 11.03 -5.70
CA GLY A 696 5.73 9.85 -6.53
C GLY A 696 6.64 10.25 -7.69
N GLU A 697 7.79 9.60 -7.82
CA GLU A 697 8.46 9.57 -9.11
C GLU A 697 7.50 8.89 -10.08
N SER A 698 6.90 9.68 -10.95
CA SER A 698 6.45 9.15 -12.23
C SER A 698 7.75 8.88 -13.02
N GLY A 699 8.28 7.65 -12.91
CA GLY A 699 9.00 7.09 -14.01
C GLY A 699 8.11 7.25 -15.24
N GLU A 700 8.73 7.53 -16.38
CA GLU A 700 8.08 7.67 -17.67
C GLU A 700 6.89 6.71 -17.75
N GLU A 701 5.72 7.24 -18.06
CA GLU A 701 4.53 6.49 -18.39
C GLU A 701 4.81 5.62 -19.61
N GLU A 702 5.58 4.55 -19.45
CA GLU A 702 5.32 3.36 -20.20
C GLU A 702 4.00 2.80 -19.67
N GLU A 703 3.00 2.85 -20.51
CA GLU A 703 1.67 2.31 -20.38
C GLU A 703 1.75 0.82 -20.01
N THR A 704 1.94 0.52 -18.73
CA THR A 704 1.74 -0.81 -18.19
C THR A 704 0.67 -0.73 -17.11
N SER A 705 -0.43 -1.39 -17.38
CA SER A 705 -1.58 -1.65 -16.54
C SER A 705 -1.18 -1.94 -15.08
N GLY A 706 -1.36 -0.99 -14.17
CA GLY A 706 -1.11 -1.21 -12.74
C GLY A 706 -0.98 0.03 -11.87
N GLY A 707 -1.35 1.22 -12.34
CA GLY A 707 -1.35 2.44 -11.54
C GLY A 707 -2.50 2.46 -10.53
N GLY A 708 -2.18 2.65 -9.25
CA GLY A 708 -3.17 2.92 -8.21
C GLY A 708 -3.83 4.27 -8.47
N GLY A 709 -5.01 4.27 -9.09
CA GLY A 709 -5.88 5.40 -9.33
C GLY A 709 -7.29 5.06 -8.91
N THR A 710 -8.16 6.05 -8.83
CA THR A 710 -9.59 5.85 -8.73
C THR A 710 -10.22 6.02 -10.10
N PHE A 711 -11.32 5.30 -10.33
CA PHE A 711 -12.19 5.51 -11.47
C PHE A 711 -13.56 5.95 -10.98
N ARG A 712 -14.26 6.69 -11.80
CA ARG A 712 -15.67 7.02 -11.56
C ARG A 712 -16.46 6.92 -12.85
N LEU A 713 -17.76 6.67 -12.72
CA LEU A 713 -18.66 6.76 -13.86
C LEU A 713 -18.77 8.21 -14.32
N ARG A 714 -18.78 8.42 -15.63
CA ARG A 714 -19.20 9.72 -16.20
C ARG A 714 -20.72 9.86 -16.02
N ALA A 715 -21.13 10.96 -15.43
CA ALA A 715 -22.56 11.30 -15.36
C ALA A 715 -23.15 11.40 -16.78
N TRP A 716 -24.41 11.06 -16.94
CA TRP A 716 -25.12 11.10 -18.22
C TRP A 716 -24.92 12.45 -18.95
N ALA A 717 -24.98 13.56 -18.24
CA ALA A 717 -24.80 14.91 -18.77
C ALA A 717 -23.42 15.19 -19.40
N GLN A 718 -22.38 14.45 -18.98
CA GLN A 718 -21.02 14.54 -19.50
C GLN A 718 -20.79 13.67 -20.73
N ARG A 719 -21.68 12.72 -21.02
CA ARG A 719 -21.60 11.77 -22.13
C ARG A 719 -22.35 12.34 -23.34
N LYS A 720 -21.66 13.18 -24.14
CA LYS A 720 -22.23 13.91 -25.29
C LYS A 720 -21.48 13.66 -26.60
N HIS A 721 -20.83 12.51 -26.74
CA HIS A 721 -20.12 12.22 -27.99
C HIS A 721 -21.09 11.91 -29.15
N ARG A 722 -20.66 12.14 -30.38
CA ARG A 722 -21.50 12.05 -31.59
C ARG A 722 -22.10 10.64 -31.79
N MET A 723 -21.40 9.60 -31.38
CA MET A 723 -21.81 8.20 -31.55
C MET A 723 -22.64 7.65 -30.39
N LEU A 724 -23.02 8.47 -29.39
CA LEU A 724 -23.79 7.99 -28.25
C LEU A 724 -25.13 7.41 -28.72
N GLY A 725 -25.37 6.14 -28.39
CA GLY A 725 -26.58 5.38 -28.76
C GLY A 725 -26.65 5.01 -30.24
N ALA A 726 -25.59 5.20 -31.01
CA ALA A 726 -25.47 4.72 -32.40
C ALA A 726 -24.74 3.36 -32.43
N ASP A 727 -25.07 2.53 -33.42
CA ASP A 727 -24.37 1.27 -33.63
C ASP A 727 -22.92 1.52 -34.04
N GLY A 728 -22.03 0.69 -33.51
CA GLY A 728 -20.60 0.76 -33.82
C GLY A 728 -20.25 0.10 -35.14
N ASP A 729 -18.99 0.28 -35.57
CA ASP A 729 -18.44 -0.35 -36.76
C ASP A 729 -18.57 -1.88 -36.70
N GLY A 730 -18.89 -2.51 -37.84
CA GLY A 730 -19.03 -3.96 -37.94
C GLY A 730 -20.37 -4.50 -37.41
N GLY A 731 -21.41 -3.67 -37.26
CA GLY A 731 -22.75 -4.09 -36.87
C GLY A 731 -22.95 -4.32 -35.38
N ARG A 732 -22.05 -3.83 -34.53
CA ARG A 732 -22.18 -3.91 -33.07
C ARG A 732 -23.31 -3.01 -32.60
N THR A 733 -24.34 -3.59 -31.96
CA THR A 733 -25.44 -2.84 -31.37
C THR A 733 -24.96 -1.91 -30.26
N ALA A 734 -25.49 -0.69 -30.20
CA ALA A 734 -25.17 0.25 -29.10
C ALA A 734 -25.54 -0.34 -27.74
N PRO A 735 -24.69 -0.21 -26.72
CA PRO A 735 -25.03 -0.60 -25.35
C PRO A 735 -26.35 0.02 -24.88
N LEU A 736 -27.15 -0.72 -24.10
CA LEU A 736 -28.48 -0.25 -23.69
C LEU A 736 -28.40 1.00 -22.82
N ILE A 737 -27.35 1.13 -21.98
CA ILE A 737 -27.11 2.34 -21.19
C ILE A 737 -26.81 3.57 -22.07
N ASP A 738 -26.14 3.39 -23.22
CA ASP A 738 -25.88 4.48 -24.16
C ASP A 738 -27.17 4.94 -24.85
N GLN A 739 -28.07 3.98 -25.11
CA GLN A 739 -29.39 4.27 -25.67
C GLN A 739 -30.24 5.06 -24.66
N VAL A 740 -30.19 4.70 -23.36
CA VAL A 740 -30.87 5.46 -22.29
C VAL A 740 -30.32 6.88 -22.20
N HIS A 741 -29.01 7.06 -22.14
CA HIS A 741 -28.41 8.40 -22.06
C HIS A 741 -28.70 9.24 -23.32
N LYS A 742 -28.74 8.61 -24.48
CA LYS A 742 -29.18 9.29 -25.73
C LYS A 742 -30.62 9.79 -25.63
N LEU A 743 -31.52 8.97 -25.14
CA LEU A 743 -32.92 9.33 -24.96
C LEU A 743 -33.07 10.45 -23.93
N MET A 744 -32.31 10.44 -22.84
CA MET A 744 -32.30 11.52 -21.85
C MET A 744 -31.87 12.85 -22.46
N HIS A 745 -30.87 12.86 -23.34
CA HIS A 745 -30.44 14.06 -24.06
C HIS A 745 -31.50 14.57 -25.02
N LEU A 746 -32.18 13.69 -25.78
CA LEU A 746 -33.25 14.04 -26.69
C LEU A 746 -34.46 14.60 -25.92
N TRP A 747 -34.82 13.96 -24.79
CA TRP A 747 -35.92 14.37 -23.91
C TRP A 747 -35.65 15.75 -23.31
N LYS A 748 -34.45 15.98 -22.77
CA LYS A 748 -34.04 17.30 -22.26
C LYS A 748 -34.05 18.39 -23.31
N GLY A 749 -33.80 18.05 -24.56
CA GLY A 749 -33.85 18.96 -25.69
C GLY A 749 -35.27 19.28 -26.17
N GLY A 750 -36.32 18.67 -25.59
CA GLY A 750 -37.70 18.85 -25.94
C GLY A 750 -38.15 18.21 -27.27
N ASP A 751 -37.30 17.38 -27.90
CA ASP A 751 -37.53 16.78 -29.19
C ASP A 751 -38.23 15.42 -29.08
N VAL A 752 -39.50 15.45 -28.68
CA VAL A 752 -40.32 14.25 -28.49
C VAL A 752 -40.46 13.39 -29.76
N ILE A 753 -40.45 14.03 -30.94
CA ILE A 753 -40.55 13.32 -32.23
C ILE A 753 -39.32 12.42 -32.44
N LYS A 754 -38.13 12.95 -32.15
CA LYS A 754 -36.92 12.16 -32.23
C LYS A 754 -36.80 11.09 -31.15
N VAL A 755 -37.36 11.33 -29.96
CA VAL A 755 -37.47 10.29 -28.91
C VAL A 755 -38.33 9.13 -29.42
N ASP A 756 -39.53 9.42 -29.96
CA ASP A 756 -40.41 8.40 -30.48
C ASP A 756 -39.78 7.63 -31.66
N ALA A 757 -39.22 8.33 -32.62
CA ALA A 757 -38.53 7.71 -33.76
C ALA A 757 -37.39 6.80 -33.30
N TYR A 758 -36.62 7.20 -32.28
CA TYR A 758 -35.51 6.40 -31.75
C TYR A 758 -36.02 5.15 -31.00
N LEU A 759 -37.07 5.31 -30.15
CA LEU A 759 -37.67 4.19 -29.42
C LEU A 759 -38.26 3.14 -30.37
N ASP A 760 -38.94 3.59 -31.44
CA ASP A 760 -39.59 2.71 -32.42
C ASP A 760 -38.54 2.00 -33.30
N ALA A 761 -37.53 2.74 -33.80
CA ALA A 761 -36.44 2.18 -34.60
C ALA A 761 -35.65 1.10 -33.88
N ARG A 762 -35.55 1.18 -32.57
CA ARG A 762 -34.82 0.23 -31.69
C ARG A 762 -35.72 -0.82 -31.04
N GLY A 763 -37.02 -0.75 -31.21
CA GLY A 763 -38.01 -1.65 -30.61
C GLY A 763 -38.05 -1.57 -29.07
N LEU A 764 -37.59 -0.44 -28.46
CA LEU A 764 -37.38 -0.31 -27.02
C LEU A 764 -38.73 -0.26 -26.25
N ARG A 765 -39.80 0.22 -26.84
CA ARG A 765 -41.13 0.27 -26.21
C ARG A 765 -41.66 -1.11 -25.80
N ARG A 766 -41.29 -2.17 -26.53
CA ARG A 766 -41.71 -3.55 -26.26
C ARG A 766 -40.68 -4.34 -25.46
N SER A 767 -39.54 -3.75 -25.16
CA SER A 767 -38.48 -4.42 -24.43
C SER A 767 -38.73 -4.39 -22.92
N ALA A 768 -39.01 -5.54 -22.33
CA ALA A 768 -39.13 -5.70 -20.89
C ALA A 768 -37.81 -5.35 -20.17
N VAL A 769 -36.69 -5.71 -20.78
CA VAL A 769 -35.31 -5.43 -20.25
C VAL A 769 -35.07 -3.93 -20.20
N PHE A 770 -35.48 -3.18 -21.23
CA PHE A 770 -35.33 -1.71 -21.24
C PHE A 770 -36.21 -1.06 -20.15
N ALA A 771 -37.43 -1.52 -19.95
CA ALA A 771 -38.31 -1.03 -18.89
C ALA A 771 -37.76 -1.30 -17.48
N GLN A 772 -37.19 -2.48 -17.25
CA GLN A 772 -36.49 -2.85 -16.00
C GLN A 772 -35.25 -1.98 -15.77
N LEU A 773 -34.44 -1.76 -16.83
CA LEU A 773 -33.26 -0.90 -16.74
C LEU A 773 -33.62 0.53 -16.35
N LEU A 774 -34.68 1.13 -16.98
CA LEU A 774 -35.16 2.46 -16.61
C LEU A 774 -35.58 2.51 -15.14
N GLN A 775 -36.34 1.52 -14.67
CA GLN A 775 -36.76 1.46 -13.27
C GLN A 775 -35.57 1.36 -12.33
N ALA A 776 -34.58 0.49 -12.61
CA ALA A 776 -33.35 0.34 -11.80
C ALA A 776 -32.58 1.67 -11.75
N LEU A 777 -32.42 2.37 -12.87
CA LEU A 777 -31.72 3.65 -12.91
C LEU A 777 -32.45 4.75 -12.14
N ILE A 778 -33.80 4.77 -12.16
CA ILE A 778 -34.60 5.68 -11.35
C ILE A 778 -34.32 5.50 -9.85
N GLU A 779 -34.23 4.24 -9.41
CA GLU A 779 -34.01 3.93 -8.01
C GLU A 779 -32.54 4.17 -7.57
N LEU A 780 -31.59 3.99 -8.46
CA LEU A 780 -30.18 4.32 -8.24
C LEU A 780 -29.88 5.82 -8.32
N ALA A 781 -30.80 6.62 -8.87
CA ALA A 781 -30.65 8.07 -8.95
C ALA A 781 -31.09 8.77 -7.66
N THR A 782 -30.38 9.84 -7.26
CA THR A 782 -30.68 10.60 -6.05
C THR A 782 -32.05 11.30 -6.15
N GLN A 783 -32.83 11.29 -5.07
CA GLN A 783 -34.06 12.04 -5.02
C GLN A 783 -33.84 13.54 -5.25
N GLY A 784 -34.63 14.13 -6.15
CA GLY A 784 -34.54 15.56 -6.48
C GLY A 784 -33.51 15.91 -7.56
N ASP A 785 -32.70 14.95 -8.03
CA ASP A 785 -31.76 15.19 -9.12
C ASP A 785 -32.46 15.27 -10.51
N GLU A 786 -31.88 16.05 -11.41
CA GLU A 786 -32.32 16.15 -12.81
C GLU A 786 -32.32 14.79 -13.51
N GLU A 787 -31.35 13.93 -13.20
CA GLU A 787 -31.25 12.57 -13.74
C GLU A 787 -32.50 11.75 -13.46
N ARG A 788 -32.95 11.73 -12.20
CA ARG A 788 -34.15 11.01 -11.78
C ARG A 788 -35.40 11.53 -12.47
N SER A 789 -35.59 12.85 -12.49
CA SER A 789 -36.72 13.48 -13.12
C SER A 789 -36.85 13.17 -14.62
N LEU A 790 -35.69 13.15 -15.34
CA LEU A 790 -35.67 12.79 -16.77
C LEU A 790 -35.97 11.31 -16.98
N LEU A 791 -35.46 10.41 -16.16
CA LEU A 791 -35.72 8.98 -16.23
C LEU A 791 -37.17 8.64 -15.94
N GLU A 792 -37.79 9.28 -14.91
CA GLU A 792 -39.20 9.10 -14.57
C GLU A 792 -40.10 9.60 -15.70
N SER A 793 -39.78 10.77 -16.28
CA SER A 793 -40.50 11.32 -17.41
C SER A 793 -40.43 10.42 -18.65
N LEU A 794 -39.25 9.91 -18.94
CA LEU A 794 -39.01 8.96 -20.05
C LEU A 794 -39.73 7.63 -19.83
N SER A 795 -39.69 7.07 -18.60
CA SER A 795 -40.41 5.84 -18.25
C SER A 795 -41.94 5.99 -18.41
N ASN A 796 -42.51 7.11 -17.94
CA ASN A 796 -43.92 7.40 -18.10
C ASN A 796 -44.31 7.55 -19.58
N HIS A 797 -43.51 8.21 -20.39
CA HIS A 797 -43.74 8.34 -21.83
C HIS A 797 -43.70 6.99 -22.57
N VAL A 798 -42.78 6.10 -22.21
CA VAL A 798 -42.68 4.74 -22.78
C VAL A 798 -43.93 3.92 -22.40
N ARG A 799 -44.39 3.98 -21.13
CA ARG A 799 -45.56 3.24 -20.64
C ARG A 799 -46.85 3.78 -21.18
N GLY A 800 -47.02 5.12 -21.24
CA GLY A 800 -48.30 5.76 -21.61
C GLY A 800 -48.77 5.50 -23.04
N ARG A 801 -47.87 5.23 -23.99
CA ARG A 801 -48.20 4.84 -25.37
C ARG A 801 -48.32 3.33 -25.58
N SER A 802 -47.79 2.50 -24.68
CA SER A 802 -48.03 1.05 -24.73
C SER A 802 -49.46 0.65 -24.40
N THR A 803 -50.13 1.42 -23.52
CA THR A 803 -51.52 1.21 -23.16
C THR A 803 -52.52 1.71 -24.26
N ALA A 804 -52.13 2.75 -25.00
CA ALA A 804 -52.96 3.27 -26.10
C ALA A 804 -53.05 2.36 -27.33
N ALA A 805 -52.07 1.46 -27.52
CA ALA A 805 -52.05 0.51 -28.66
C ALA A 805 -52.95 -0.74 -28.43
N HIS A 806 -53.47 -0.95 -27.23
CA HIS A 806 -54.37 -2.05 -26.91
C HIS A 806 -55.89 -1.68 -26.98
N ASP A 807 -56.23 -0.38 -27.08
CA ASP A 807 -57.63 0.07 -27.09
C ASP A 807 -58.25 0.25 -28.50
N GLU A 808 -57.52 0.03 -29.59
CA GLU A 808 -58.10 0.00 -30.94
C GLU A 808 -58.40 -1.42 -31.37
N LEU A 809 -59.39 -2.07 -30.75
CA LEU A 809 -60.16 -3.16 -31.33
C LEU A 809 -61.32 -2.57 -32.13
N PRO A 810 -61.54 -2.92 -33.40
CA PRO A 810 -62.64 -2.38 -34.23
C PRO A 810 -63.97 -2.83 -33.67
N LEU A 811 -64.86 -1.86 -33.39
CA LEU A 811 -66.29 -2.09 -33.11
C LEU A 811 -66.88 -2.83 -34.29
N ALA A 812 -67.20 -4.10 -34.13
CA ALA A 812 -68.07 -4.84 -35.03
C ALA A 812 -69.47 -4.25 -35.03
N ARG A 813 -69.88 -3.74 -36.16
CA ARG A 813 -71.31 -3.33 -36.41
C ARG A 813 -72.15 -4.61 -36.40
N HIS A 814 -72.99 -4.74 -35.42
CA HIS A 814 -74.13 -5.63 -35.51
C HIS A 814 -75.22 -4.99 -36.32
N ASP A 815 -75.42 -5.46 -37.57
CA ASP A 815 -76.64 -5.29 -38.28
C ASP A 815 -77.69 -6.29 -37.76
N ALA A 816 -78.75 -5.82 -37.23
CA ALA A 816 -79.93 -6.62 -36.85
C ALA A 816 -80.83 -6.76 -38.07
N PRO A 817 -81.38 -7.95 -38.38
CA PRO A 817 -82.41 -8.09 -39.39
C PRO A 817 -83.76 -7.75 -38.79
N ARG A 818 -84.49 -6.90 -39.51
CA ARG A 818 -85.94 -6.76 -39.32
C ARG A 818 -86.68 -7.95 -39.91
N THR A 819 -87.50 -8.56 -39.20
CA THR A 819 -88.95 -8.94 -39.24
C THR A 819 -89.26 -10.00 -38.19
#